data_470dd49fa64830056f276a632ccfa23b
#
_entry.id   470dd49fa64830056f276a632ccfa23b
#
_cell.length_a   1.000
_cell.length_b   1.000
_cell.length_c   1.000
_cell.angle_alpha   90.00
_cell.angle_beta   90.00
_cell.angle_gamma   90.00
#
_symmetry.space_group_name_H-M   'P 1'
#
loop_
_entity.id
_entity.type
_entity.pdbx_description
1 polymer ?
#
loop_
_entity_poly.entity_id
_entity_poly.type
_entity_poly.pdbx_seq_one_letter_code
_entity_poly.pdbx_strand_id
1 'polypeptide(L)'
;MNRILGPFRSGAFSKRAAIIFLAAIASMCAACGGGSGHVTTPTPILSLSSNAVPFSAVQGSPFNPPDASVNVTNTGAGTLNFTTSSDQPWLTVDPANGTAPETMQIFVATGILTAGTYTGHITVTDPGATGSPAIITVTFVVGSQNASNAPFWPQWGANPQHTGMVAATGQPLNHTLADITYDPFVAQEKAENYPLFGEPTLTVHEQAPITDGTDTYMVMKKGNYNSCNPAGQWTSGAACGPNTWNTMEWTESRFSWVNNQLVEAWNFGTDWVPEPNATDFNSGWGGLEGWEPVFHPVDANNFLYVPGASGTVWKVDKNTGISASLINPFTANASVTPENTFVASPLTADAAGNIYYNVIQLNIAGNPWNQNDVAGSWLVKIAPDDSFIVATFASITPGAPAGTSLTCPGTFANQSPQPAFPWPPSPTAVAPFFPTACGSQRPSINVAPAVSADGSTIYTVSRAHFDNMVVYLLAVNTADLSPKWQASLQNRLSDGCGVLLPIAAQGVTNEPNSCLFGTTVGVDPTTNTPGSGNVIDLASSSPTVLPDASIVFGALDNYNFSRGHLFRFDALGNYVGAYSFGWDSTPGVWVHGNTFSVVIKDNHYPSTAYCSGNSPVCDTATSDGPYYITQLDASFNIEWQFQSTTIDADHPNGYEWCINMPAIDMLGNVYVNSEDGNVYELPQSNTGIFTTPTGKMFLNSAIGAAYTPISIGPDGKIYTQNNGQLFVVGN
;
A
#
# COMPACT_ATOMS: atom_id res chain seq x y z
N MET A 1 -8.98 27.30 -23.18
CA MET A 1 -9.36 28.16 -24.32
C MET A 1 -8.38 27.95 -25.46
N ASN A 2 -8.91 27.44 -26.55
CA ASN A 2 -8.31 27.25 -27.88
C ASN A 2 -7.23 26.19 -28.12
N ARG A 3 -7.77 25.13 -28.73
CA ARG A 3 -7.13 24.23 -29.69
C ARG A 3 -6.36 24.95 -30.77
N ILE A 4 -5.24 24.38 -31.20
CA ILE A 4 -4.82 24.40 -32.59
C ILE A 4 -4.34 22.99 -32.98
N LEU A 5 -5.07 22.41 -33.90
CA LEU A 5 -4.77 21.20 -34.69
C LEU A 5 -3.85 21.53 -35.85
N GLY A 6 -3.06 20.56 -36.25
CA GLY A 6 -2.57 20.49 -37.62
C GLY A 6 -1.47 19.45 -37.82
N PRO A 7 -1.62 18.62 -38.85
CA PRO A 7 -0.94 17.33 -38.96
C PRO A 7 0.23 17.36 -39.95
N PHE A 8 1.17 16.42 -39.86
CA PHE A 8 2.02 15.99 -40.96
C PHE A 8 2.47 14.54 -40.80
N ARG A 9 1.89 13.72 -41.61
CA ARG A 9 2.33 12.90 -42.78
C ARG A 9 3.61 12.07 -42.58
N SER A 10 3.36 10.79 -42.56
CA SER A 10 3.95 9.65 -43.30
C SER A 10 5.35 9.77 -43.89
N GLY A 11 6.16 8.79 -43.61
CA GLY A 11 7.33 8.42 -44.39
C GLY A 11 7.73 6.99 -44.13
N ALA A 12 7.28 6.09 -44.99
CA ALA A 12 7.71 4.72 -45.06
C ALA A 12 9.06 4.58 -45.79
N PHE A 13 9.89 3.66 -45.37
CA PHE A 13 10.86 2.91 -46.20
C PHE A 13 11.48 1.84 -45.32
N SER A 14 11.27 0.65 -45.60
CA SER A 14 11.63 -0.35 -46.62
C SER A 14 12.67 -1.34 -46.08
N LYS A 15 12.21 -2.54 -46.15
CA LYS A 15 12.86 -3.86 -46.07
C LYS A 15 14.27 -3.96 -46.67
N ARG A 16 15.07 -4.84 -46.13
CA ARG A 16 15.90 -5.92 -46.73
C ARG A 16 16.96 -6.34 -45.72
N ALA A 17 17.27 -7.54 -45.50
CA ALA A 17 17.30 -8.84 -46.08
C ALA A 17 18.49 -9.57 -45.44
N ALA A 18 18.20 -10.70 -44.92
CA ALA A 18 18.84 -11.99 -44.86
C ALA A 18 20.25 -12.15 -45.46
N ILE A 19 21.03 -13.06 -44.87
CA ILE A 19 21.70 -14.20 -45.50
C ILE A 19 22.83 -14.69 -44.58
N ILE A 20 22.68 -15.85 -43.96
CA ILE A 20 23.36 -17.10 -44.08
C ILE A 20 24.92 -17.02 -44.20
N PHE A 21 25.64 -17.68 -43.28
CA PHE A 21 26.79 -18.52 -43.65
C PHE A 21 26.95 -19.70 -42.73
N LEU A 22 26.75 -20.86 -43.31
CA LEU A 22 27.15 -22.20 -42.86
C LEU A 22 28.53 -22.49 -43.49
N ALA A 23 29.43 -23.03 -42.78
CA ALA A 23 30.41 -23.98 -43.31
C ALA A 23 31.29 -24.56 -42.20
N ALA A 24 31.14 -25.78 -42.05
CA ALA A 24 31.92 -26.87 -41.66
C ALA A 24 33.34 -26.87 -42.28
N ILE A 25 34.29 -27.40 -41.57
CA ILE A 25 35.35 -28.29 -42.08
C ILE A 25 35.83 -29.22 -40.97
N ALA A 26 35.72 -30.47 -41.25
CA ALA A 26 36.35 -31.57 -40.53
C ALA A 26 37.76 -31.80 -41.10
N SER A 27 38.70 -32.32 -40.34
CA SER A 27 39.44 -33.55 -40.64
C SER A 27 40.90 -33.58 -40.11
N MET A 28 41.20 -34.71 -39.56
CA MET A 28 42.47 -35.41 -39.50
C MET A 28 43.57 -34.93 -38.52
N CYS A 29 44.19 -35.73 -37.72
CA CYS A 29 44.69 -37.08 -37.91
C CYS A 29 45.09 -37.74 -36.58
N ALA A 30 45.11 -39.03 -36.62
CA ALA A 30 45.52 -39.97 -35.59
C ALA A 30 47.00 -39.91 -35.23
N ALA A 31 47.31 -40.13 -33.95
CA ALA A 31 48.50 -40.77 -33.52
C ALA A 31 48.20 -41.63 -32.30
N CYS A 32 48.54 -42.92 -32.41
CA CYS A 32 48.45 -43.95 -31.39
C CYS A 32 49.33 -43.64 -30.17
N GLY A 33 48.74 -43.81 -29.00
CA GLY A 33 49.46 -43.94 -27.73
C GLY A 33 48.57 -44.71 -26.78
N GLY A 34 48.84 -46.00 -26.58
CA GLY A 34 48.07 -46.81 -25.64
C GLY A 34 48.31 -46.38 -24.21
N GLY A 35 47.23 -45.90 -23.62
CA GLY A 35 47.07 -45.74 -22.19
C GLY A 35 45.76 -46.40 -21.80
N SER A 36 45.80 -47.33 -20.87
CA SER A 36 44.63 -47.93 -20.24
C SER A 36 43.81 -46.84 -19.59
N GLY A 37 42.91 -46.18 -20.40
CA GLY A 37 41.93 -45.23 -19.90
C GLY A 37 40.94 -45.98 -19.05
N HIS A 38 40.94 -45.67 -17.77
CA HIS A 38 39.82 -45.93 -16.91
C HIS A 38 38.61 -45.18 -17.53
N VAL A 39 37.69 -45.91 -18.10
CA VAL A 39 36.42 -45.35 -18.56
C VAL A 39 35.67 -44.98 -17.30
N THR A 40 35.80 -43.74 -16.87
CA THR A 40 34.92 -43.18 -15.85
C THR A 40 33.54 -43.12 -16.49
N THR A 41 32.65 -43.99 -16.07
CA THR A 41 31.22 -43.88 -16.42
C THR A 41 30.73 -42.48 -16.04
N PRO A 42 30.07 -41.74 -16.97
CA PRO A 42 29.54 -40.42 -16.64
C PRO A 42 28.61 -40.53 -15.43
N THR A 43 28.93 -39.84 -14.35
CA THR A 43 28.16 -39.89 -13.11
C THR A 43 27.21 -38.73 -13.08
N PRO A 44 25.89 -38.97 -12.99
CA PRO A 44 24.91 -37.90 -12.79
C PRO A 44 25.04 -37.27 -11.40
N ILE A 45 24.67 -36.02 -11.30
CA ILE A 45 24.64 -35.27 -10.03
C ILE A 45 23.21 -34.77 -9.83
N LEU A 46 22.56 -35.28 -8.77
CA LEU A 46 21.22 -34.89 -8.40
C LEU A 46 21.23 -33.50 -7.72
N SER A 47 20.47 -32.58 -8.27
CA SER A 47 20.26 -31.26 -7.70
C SER A 47 18.74 -30.90 -7.67
N LEU A 48 18.29 -30.29 -6.60
CA LEU A 48 16.93 -29.85 -6.39
C LEU A 48 16.89 -28.32 -6.35
N SER A 49 15.84 -27.71 -6.90
CA SER A 49 15.64 -26.24 -6.82
C SER A 49 15.31 -25.79 -5.40
N SER A 50 14.73 -26.66 -4.56
CA SER A 50 14.48 -26.41 -3.13
C SER A 50 14.60 -27.71 -2.34
N ASN A 51 15.07 -27.61 -1.11
CA ASN A 51 15.08 -28.70 -0.13
C ASN A 51 14.10 -28.46 1.05
N ALA A 52 13.32 -27.39 0.99
CA ALA A 52 12.28 -27.07 1.97
C ALA A 52 11.04 -26.50 1.25
N VAL A 53 9.87 -27.01 1.62
CA VAL A 53 8.58 -26.57 1.05
C VAL A 53 7.58 -26.38 2.18
N PRO A 54 7.11 -25.15 2.43
CA PRO A 54 6.06 -24.89 3.42
C PRO A 54 4.68 -25.04 2.80
N PHE A 55 3.75 -25.54 3.59
CA PHE A 55 2.32 -25.50 3.33
C PHE A 55 1.57 -25.03 4.56
N SER A 56 0.38 -24.47 4.36
CA SER A 56 -0.52 -24.13 5.45
C SER A 56 -1.97 -24.36 5.06
N ALA A 57 -2.81 -24.72 6.03
CA ALA A 57 -4.24 -24.90 5.90
C ALA A 57 -4.94 -24.61 7.22
N VAL A 58 -6.27 -24.51 7.20
CA VAL A 58 -7.11 -24.48 8.41
C VAL A 58 -7.70 -25.87 8.63
N GLN A 59 -7.73 -26.32 9.88
CA GLN A 59 -8.35 -27.58 10.26
C GLN A 59 -9.79 -27.65 9.76
N GLY A 60 -10.14 -28.77 9.08
CA GLY A 60 -11.48 -28.98 8.56
C GLY A 60 -11.78 -28.21 7.27
N SER A 61 -10.81 -27.53 6.68
CA SER A 61 -10.97 -26.94 5.35
C SER A 61 -11.38 -28.02 4.33
N PRO A 62 -12.41 -27.79 3.52
CA PRO A 62 -12.79 -28.70 2.43
C PRO A 62 -11.78 -28.68 1.28
N PHE A 63 -10.86 -27.72 1.27
CA PHE A 63 -9.84 -27.55 0.23
C PHE A 63 -8.45 -27.86 0.78
N ASN A 64 -7.65 -28.56 -0.03
CA ASN A 64 -6.23 -28.72 0.25
C ASN A 64 -5.48 -27.48 -0.23
N PRO A 65 -4.32 -27.15 0.37
CA PRO A 65 -3.43 -26.15 -0.17
C PRO A 65 -3.04 -26.45 -1.63
N PRO A 66 -2.76 -25.42 -2.45
CA PRO A 66 -2.19 -25.61 -3.77
C PRO A 66 -0.89 -26.40 -3.71
N ASP A 67 -0.60 -27.11 -4.79
CA ASP A 67 0.63 -27.84 -4.97
C ASP A 67 1.84 -26.91 -5.11
N ALA A 68 2.98 -27.41 -4.67
CA ALA A 68 4.25 -26.72 -4.80
C ALA A 68 5.17 -27.45 -5.79
N SER A 69 5.92 -26.70 -6.59
CA SER A 69 6.80 -27.24 -7.61
C SER A 69 8.26 -27.28 -7.14
N VAL A 70 8.94 -28.40 -7.36
CA VAL A 70 10.39 -28.54 -7.18
C VAL A 70 11.02 -29.15 -8.42
N ASN A 71 12.02 -28.48 -8.99
CA ASN A 71 12.73 -28.97 -10.16
C ASN A 71 13.84 -29.95 -9.76
N VAL A 72 13.88 -31.09 -10.41
CA VAL A 72 14.99 -32.05 -10.37
C VAL A 72 15.87 -31.81 -11.58
N THR A 73 17.14 -31.54 -11.36
CA THR A 73 18.11 -31.29 -12.41
C THR A 73 19.33 -32.19 -12.28
N ASN A 74 19.95 -32.52 -13.43
CA ASN A 74 21.24 -33.19 -13.48
C ASN A 74 22.34 -32.18 -13.77
N THR A 75 23.15 -31.85 -12.79
CA THR A 75 24.29 -30.94 -12.94
C THR A 75 25.61 -31.68 -13.28
N GLY A 76 25.53 -33.02 -13.40
CA GLY A 76 26.66 -33.87 -13.81
C GLY A 76 26.54 -34.32 -15.25
N ALA A 77 27.17 -35.48 -15.54
CA ALA A 77 27.16 -36.11 -16.85
C ALA A 77 26.35 -37.43 -16.82
N GLY A 78 25.88 -37.87 -17.98
CA GLY A 78 25.03 -39.04 -18.08
C GLY A 78 23.53 -38.74 -17.86
N THR A 79 22.73 -39.77 -17.67
CA THR A 79 21.28 -39.65 -17.48
C THR A 79 20.96 -39.87 -16.00
N LEU A 80 20.17 -38.98 -15.42
CA LEU A 80 19.65 -39.08 -14.05
C LEU A 80 18.21 -39.57 -14.11
N ASN A 81 17.97 -40.83 -13.65
CA ASN A 81 16.64 -41.41 -13.52
C ASN A 81 16.29 -41.52 -12.03
N PHE A 82 15.30 -40.81 -11.60
CA PHE A 82 14.98 -40.74 -10.18
C PHE A 82 13.65 -41.41 -9.86
N THR A 83 13.50 -41.78 -8.60
CA THR A 83 12.24 -42.17 -7.98
C THR A 83 11.97 -41.27 -6.79
N THR A 84 10.70 -41.02 -6.49
CA THR A 84 10.27 -40.21 -5.34
C THR A 84 9.46 -41.05 -4.37
N SER A 85 9.56 -40.76 -3.10
CA SER A 85 8.70 -41.33 -2.04
C SER A 85 8.46 -40.31 -0.94
N SER A 86 7.28 -40.38 -0.33
CA SER A 86 6.89 -39.57 0.84
C SER A 86 6.87 -40.46 2.09
N ASP A 87 7.17 -39.89 3.24
CA ASP A 87 7.14 -40.58 4.55
C ASP A 87 5.83 -40.34 5.33
N GLN A 88 4.91 -39.53 4.78
CA GLN A 88 3.66 -39.16 5.46
C GLN A 88 2.44 -39.46 4.59
N PRO A 89 1.34 -39.93 5.19
CA PRO A 89 0.12 -40.23 4.44
C PRO A 89 -0.62 -38.98 3.92
N TRP A 90 -0.34 -37.82 4.49
CA TRP A 90 -0.93 -36.52 4.09
C TRP A 90 -0.08 -35.81 3.02
N LEU A 91 1.08 -36.36 2.67
CA LEU A 91 2.06 -35.78 1.73
C LEU A 91 2.21 -36.69 0.52
N THR A 92 2.01 -36.16 -0.68
CA THR A 92 2.17 -36.89 -1.94
C THR A 92 3.04 -36.09 -2.91
N VAL A 93 3.64 -36.78 -3.88
CA VAL A 93 4.51 -36.20 -4.91
C VAL A 93 4.24 -36.87 -6.26
N ASP A 94 4.21 -36.08 -7.32
CA ASP A 94 4.07 -36.53 -8.70
C ASP A 94 5.09 -35.80 -9.59
N PRO A 95 5.81 -36.50 -10.48
CA PRO A 95 5.75 -37.94 -10.74
C PRO A 95 6.49 -38.80 -9.66
N ALA A 96 6.00 -40.03 -9.49
CA ALA A 96 6.66 -41.00 -8.62
C ALA A 96 8.04 -41.48 -9.15
N ASN A 97 8.35 -41.26 -10.43
CA ASN A 97 9.63 -41.47 -11.08
C ASN A 97 9.74 -40.61 -12.34
N GLY A 98 10.97 -40.23 -12.70
CA GLY A 98 11.19 -39.34 -13.84
C GLY A 98 12.63 -39.36 -14.30
N THR A 99 12.90 -38.61 -15.35
CA THR A 99 14.28 -38.37 -15.88
C THR A 99 14.53 -36.86 -15.88
N ALA A 100 15.60 -36.47 -15.20
CA ALA A 100 15.95 -35.03 -15.13
C ALA A 100 16.43 -34.47 -16.48
N PRO A 101 16.05 -33.20 -16.84
CA PRO A 101 15.30 -32.25 -15.98
C PRO A 101 13.81 -32.55 -15.93
N GLU A 102 13.21 -32.50 -14.73
CA GLU A 102 11.79 -32.76 -14.50
C GLU A 102 11.28 -31.89 -13.35
N THR A 103 10.02 -31.47 -13.42
CA THR A 103 9.35 -30.73 -12.33
C THR A 103 8.46 -31.68 -11.55
N MET A 104 8.71 -31.80 -10.26
CA MET A 104 7.84 -32.52 -9.34
C MET A 104 6.79 -31.58 -8.76
N GLN A 105 5.55 -32.05 -8.66
CA GLN A 105 4.48 -31.39 -7.92
C GLN A 105 4.33 -32.07 -6.55
N ILE A 106 4.26 -31.26 -5.49
CA ILE A 106 4.13 -31.72 -4.11
C ILE A 106 2.77 -31.30 -3.62
N PHE A 107 2.01 -32.26 -3.10
CA PHE A 107 0.64 -32.07 -2.62
C PHE A 107 0.55 -32.44 -1.15
N VAL A 108 -0.27 -31.69 -0.42
CA VAL A 108 -0.63 -32.02 0.97
C VAL A 108 -2.14 -32.11 1.10
N ALA A 109 -2.61 -33.04 1.94
CA ALA A 109 -4.03 -33.23 2.23
C ALA A 109 -4.30 -32.85 3.68
N THR A 110 -5.15 -31.83 3.90
CA THR A 110 -5.57 -31.40 5.24
C THR A 110 -6.39 -32.51 5.92
N GLY A 111 -7.33 -33.13 5.21
CA GLY A 111 -8.10 -34.29 5.68
C GLY A 111 -8.60 -34.13 7.12
N ILE A 112 -8.21 -35.10 7.97
CA ILE A 112 -8.59 -35.16 9.38
C ILE A 112 -7.49 -34.60 10.31
N LEU A 113 -6.47 -33.92 9.76
CA LEU A 113 -5.40 -33.36 10.56
C LEU A 113 -5.96 -32.29 11.51
N THR A 114 -5.55 -32.37 12.76
CA THR A 114 -5.88 -31.36 13.78
C THR A 114 -4.90 -30.19 13.68
N ALA A 115 -5.25 -29.07 14.32
CA ALA A 115 -4.34 -27.92 14.38
C ALA A 115 -2.97 -28.33 14.97
N GLY A 116 -1.91 -27.94 14.29
CA GLY A 116 -0.54 -28.29 14.64
C GLY A 116 0.42 -28.10 13.47
N THR A 117 1.69 -28.23 13.74
CA THR A 117 2.74 -28.25 12.71
C THR A 117 3.17 -29.70 12.42
N TYR A 118 3.06 -30.09 11.17
CA TYR A 118 3.40 -31.42 10.68
C TYR A 118 4.66 -31.29 9.81
N THR A 119 5.58 -32.23 10.00
CA THR A 119 6.79 -32.31 9.17
C THR A 119 6.80 -33.64 8.46
N GLY A 120 7.00 -33.62 7.16
CA GLY A 120 7.17 -34.80 6.31
C GLY A 120 8.36 -34.62 5.39
N HIS A 121 8.78 -35.71 4.77
CA HIS A 121 9.91 -35.70 3.86
C HIS A 121 9.57 -36.38 2.54
N ILE A 122 10.03 -35.78 1.46
CA ILE A 122 10.09 -36.41 0.15
C ILE A 122 11.52 -36.81 -0.11
N THR A 123 11.74 -38.08 -0.39
CA THR A 123 13.05 -38.60 -0.77
C THR A 123 13.12 -38.79 -2.27
N VAL A 124 14.11 -38.18 -2.91
CA VAL A 124 14.39 -38.29 -4.33
C VAL A 124 15.64 -39.14 -4.48
N THR A 125 15.54 -40.29 -5.16
CA THR A 125 16.61 -41.30 -5.22
C THR A 125 16.97 -41.67 -6.64
N ASP A 126 18.23 -41.55 -6.99
CA ASP A 126 18.90 -42.24 -8.11
C ASP A 126 20.17 -42.93 -7.57
N PRO A 127 20.20 -44.27 -7.44
CA PRO A 127 21.36 -44.98 -6.85
C PRO A 127 22.68 -44.74 -7.57
N GLY A 128 22.64 -44.29 -8.83
CA GLY A 128 23.81 -44.00 -9.63
C GLY A 128 24.33 -42.56 -9.56
N ALA A 129 23.56 -41.66 -8.91
CA ALA A 129 23.88 -40.24 -8.89
C ALA A 129 24.59 -39.81 -7.60
N THR A 130 25.56 -38.90 -7.74
CA THR A 130 26.10 -38.15 -6.60
C THR A 130 25.01 -37.21 -6.05
N GLY A 131 24.93 -37.06 -4.73
CA GLY A 131 23.89 -36.25 -4.08
C GLY A 131 22.56 -36.98 -3.85
N SER A 132 22.51 -38.29 -4.21
CA SER A 132 21.34 -39.15 -3.92
C SER A 132 21.62 -40.02 -2.68
N PRO A 133 20.56 -40.23 -1.84
CA PRO A 133 19.26 -39.62 -1.90
C PRO A 133 19.27 -38.13 -1.47
N ALA A 134 18.44 -37.31 -2.12
CA ALA A 134 18.17 -35.95 -1.71
C ALA A 134 16.83 -35.91 -0.97
N ILE A 135 16.73 -35.04 0.05
CA ILE A 135 15.55 -34.95 0.89
C ILE A 135 14.97 -33.51 0.78
N ILE A 136 13.64 -33.43 0.55
CA ILE A 136 12.88 -32.21 0.65
C ILE A 136 12.10 -32.30 1.97
N THR A 137 12.32 -31.34 2.84
CA THR A 137 11.54 -31.21 4.08
C THR A 137 10.29 -30.41 3.78
N VAL A 138 9.13 -31.03 4.03
CA VAL A 138 7.83 -30.37 3.90
C VAL A 138 7.32 -30.03 5.29
N THR A 139 7.07 -28.72 5.52
CA THR A 139 6.47 -28.26 6.76
C THR A 139 5.02 -27.86 6.47
N PHE A 140 4.08 -28.54 7.08
CA PHE A 140 2.66 -28.28 6.91
C PHE A 140 2.05 -27.77 8.21
N VAL A 141 1.66 -26.49 8.22
CA VAL A 141 1.01 -25.85 9.37
C VAL A 141 -0.51 -25.94 9.19
N VAL A 142 -1.18 -26.69 10.04
CA VAL A 142 -2.64 -26.70 10.11
C VAL A 142 -3.05 -25.77 11.26
N GLY A 143 -3.64 -24.64 10.91
CA GLY A 143 -4.22 -23.70 11.87
C GLY A 143 -5.45 -24.31 12.55
N SER A 144 -5.75 -23.91 13.79
CA SER A 144 -7.02 -24.29 14.44
C SER A 144 -8.18 -23.73 13.63
N GLN A 145 -9.23 -24.53 13.47
CA GLN A 145 -10.52 -23.98 13.08
C GLN A 145 -10.96 -23.07 14.23
N ASN A 146 -10.72 -21.77 14.10
CA ASN A 146 -11.18 -20.84 15.12
C ASN A 146 -12.70 -20.92 15.17
N ALA A 147 -13.20 -21.28 16.33
CA ALA A 147 -14.60 -21.17 16.63
C ALA A 147 -15.03 -19.72 16.30
N SER A 148 -16.02 -19.61 15.43
CA SER A 148 -16.83 -18.44 15.16
C SER A 148 -16.64 -17.29 16.14
N ASN A 149 -16.08 -16.18 15.74
CA ASN A 149 -16.00 -14.84 16.32
C ASN A 149 -14.59 -14.30 16.59
N ALA A 150 -13.51 -14.96 16.17
CA ALA A 150 -12.21 -14.29 16.18
C ALA A 150 -12.12 -13.34 14.97
N PRO A 151 -11.75 -12.07 15.17
CA PRO A 151 -11.54 -11.14 14.08
C PRO A 151 -10.53 -11.71 13.10
N PHE A 152 -10.80 -11.61 11.80
CA PHE A 152 -9.92 -12.17 10.77
C PHE A 152 -9.21 -11.06 9.99
N TRP A 153 -9.98 -10.04 9.56
CA TRP A 153 -9.47 -8.78 9.07
C TRP A 153 -10.04 -7.66 9.94
N PRO A 154 -9.53 -7.47 11.18
CA PRO A 154 -10.20 -6.67 12.20
C PRO A 154 -10.03 -5.16 12.04
N GLN A 155 -9.13 -4.71 11.19
CA GLN A 155 -8.67 -3.33 11.15
C GLN A 155 -7.98 -2.98 9.85
N TRP A 156 -7.59 -1.73 9.71
CA TRP A 156 -6.71 -1.29 8.64
C TRP A 156 -5.48 -2.19 8.56
N GLY A 157 -5.17 -2.68 7.34
CA GLY A 157 -4.00 -3.52 7.11
C GLY A 157 -4.04 -4.91 7.74
N ALA A 158 -5.22 -5.44 8.07
CA ALA A 158 -5.48 -6.76 8.63
C ALA A 158 -4.98 -6.98 10.07
N ASN A 159 -3.89 -6.37 10.48
CA ASN A 159 -3.24 -6.60 11.77
C ASN A 159 -2.52 -5.34 12.29
N PRO A 160 -2.06 -5.33 13.55
CA PRO A 160 -1.40 -4.15 14.14
C PRO A 160 -0.14 -3.69 13.41
N GLN A 161 0.51 -4.54 12.64
CA GLN A 161 1.71 -4.24 11.85
C GLN A 161 1.37 -3.69 10.47
N HIS A 162 0.11 -3.72 10.05
CA HIS A 162 -0.41 -3.32 8.74
C HIS A 162 0.22 -4.12 7.59
N THR A 163 0.30 -5.44 7.72
CA THR A 163 0.92 -6.27 6.68
C THR A 163 -0.02 -6.58 5.51
N GLY A 164 -1.34 -6.46 5.67
CA GLY A 164 -2.33 -6.87 4.67
C GLY A 164 -2.33 -8.37 4.36
N MET A 165 -1.64 -9.16 5.16
CA MET A 165 -1.53 -10.60 4.99
C MET A 165 -2.43 -11.35 5.96
N VAL A 166 -3.09 -12.38 5.46
CA VAL A 166 -3.95 -13.28 6.26
C VAL A 166 -3.55 -14.73 6.11
N ALA A 167 -3.92 -15.54 7.11
CA ALA A 167 -3.66 -16.97 7.14
C ALA A 167 -4.79 -17.79 6.46
N ALA A 168 -5.28 -17.33 5.31
CA ALA A 168 -6.21 -18.06 4.46
C ALA A 168 -5.74 -17.99 3.01
N THR A 169 -6.15 -18.94 2.20
CA THR A 169 -6.02 -18.89 0.74
C THR A 169 -7.21 -18.16 0.16
N GLY A 170 -6.96 -17.18 -0.70
CA GLY A 170 -8.03 -16.51 -1.41
C GLY A 170 -8.75 -17.42 -2.38
N GLN A 171 -10.05 -17.21 -2.55
CA GLN A 171 -10.84 -17.91 -3.55
C GLN A 171 -10.58 -17.34 -4.94
N PRO A 172 -10.66 -18.15 -6.01
CA PRO A 172 -10.58 -17.65 -7.37
C PRO A 172 -11.63 -16.57 -7.67
N LEU A 173 -11.28 -15.57 -8.46
CA LEU A 173 -12.15 -14.46 -8.85
C LEU A 173 -13.19 -14.89 -9.91
N ASN A 174 -14.11 -15.81 -9.59
CA ASN A 174 -15.02 -16.43 -10.55
C ASN A 174 -16.41 -15.78 -10.61
N HIS A 175 -16.94 -15.40 -9.45
CA HIS A 175 -18.31 -14.90 -9.32
C HIS A 175 -18.41 -13.74 -8.35
N THR A 176 -19.28 -12.78 -8.62
CA THR A 176 -19.79 -11.85 -7.62
C THR A 176 -20.82 -12.60 -6.77
N LEU A 177 -20.51 -12.78 -5.48
CA LEU A 177 -21.36 -13.46 -4.52
C LEU A 177 -22.30 -12.50 -3.81
N ALA A 178 -21.90 -11.24 -3.66
CA ALA A 178 -22.70 -10.16 -3.11
C ALA A 178 -22.26 -8.81 -3.71
N ASP A 179 -23.20 -7.87 -3.74
CA ASP A 179 -23.04 -6.50 -4.20
C ASP A 179 -23.91 -5.61 -3.32
N ILE A 180 -23.28 -4.68 -2.58
CA ILE A 180 -23.94 -3.78 -1.62
C ILE A 180 -23.50 -2.35 -1.88
N THR A 181 -24.44 -1.47 -2.16
CA THR A 181 -24.18 -0.03 -2.26
C THR A 181 -24.00 0.54 -0.85
N TYR A 182 -22.78 0.93 -0.48
CA TYR A 182 -22.47 1.58 0.79
C TYR A 182 -22.43 3.11 0.65
N ASP A 183 -22.11 3.62 -0.53
CA ASP A 183 -22.12 5.03 -0.86
C ASP A 183 -23.11 5.33 -2.00
N PRO A 184 -24.28 5.85 -1.69
CA PRO A 184 -25.29 6.22 -2.70
C PRO A 184 -25.00 7.58 -3.35
N PHE A 185 -23.96 8.31 -2.93
CA PHE A 185 -23.68 9.69 -3.33
C PHE A 185 -22.57 9.83 -4.37
N VAL A 186 -21.99 8.72 -4.83
CA VAL A 186 -20.87 8.69 -5.80
C VAL A 186 -21.10 9.58 -7.02
N ALA A 187 -22.33 9.62 -7.56
CA ALA A 187 -22.64 10.46 -8.72
C ALA A 187 -22.53 11.96 -8.42
N GLN A 188 -22.93 12.36 -7.21
CA GLN A 188 -22.83 13.75 -6.73
C GLN A 188 -21.36 14.11 -6.46
N GLU A 189 -20.60 13.22 -5.83
CA GLU A 189 -19.18 13.40 -5.52
C GLU A 189 -18.36 13.55 -6.79
N LYS A 190 -18.56 12.65 -7.77
CA LYS A 190 -17.91 12.75 -9.08
C LYS A 190 -18.26 14.06 -9.82
N ALA A 191 -19.52 14.48 -9.75
CA ALA A 191 -19.96 15.73 -10.38
C ALA A 191 -19.34 16.97 -9.71
N GLU A 192 -19.09 16.91 -8.40
CA GLU A 192 -18.43 17.98 -7.64
C GLU A 192 -16.93 18.05 -7.99
N ASN A 193 -16.29 16.93 -8.18
CA ASN A 193 -14.87 16.85 -8.48
C ASN A 193 -14.51 17.15 -9.95
N TYR A 194 -15.48 16.99 -10.87
CA TYR A 194 -15.26 17.23 -12.30
C TYR A 194 -14.62 18.59 -12.63
N PRO A 195 -15.02 19.72 -12.02
CA PRO A 195 -14.41 21.02 -12.29
C PRO A 195 -12.94 21.11 -11.86
N LEU A 196 -12.51 20.30 -10.88
CA LEU A 196 -11.14 20.30 -10.38
C LEU A 196 -10.19 19.53 -11.26
N PHE A 197 -10.56 18.30 -11.57
CA PHE A 197 -9.68 17.35 -12.23
C PHE A 197 -9.92 17.28 -13.75
N GLY A 198 -11.00 17.91 -14.25
CA GLY A 198 -11.36 17.87 -15.66
C GLY A 198 -12.05 16.57 -16.08
N GLU A 199 -12.23 15.65 -15.14
CA GLU A 199 -12.90 14.36 -15.29
C GLU A 199 -13.65 13.98 -14.00
N PRO A 200 -14.69 13.13 -14.10
CA PRO A 200 -15.51 12.75 -12.96
C PRO A 200 -14.81 11.68 -12.11
N THR A 201 -13.91 12.11 -11.24
CA THR A 201 -13.19 11.24 -10.31
C THR A 201 -13.88 11.14 -8.96
N LEU A 202 -13.68 10.03 -8.27
CA LEU A 202 -14.11 9.84 -6.88
C LEU A 202 -12.89 10.07 -5.98
N THR A 203 -13.00 11.03 -5.06
CA THR A 203 -11.89 11.43 -4.19
C THR A 203 -12.25 11.16 -2.72
N VAL A 204 -12.33 9.88 -2.38
CA VAL A 204 -12.63 9.43 -1.03
C VAL A 204 -11.61 8.39 -0.58
N HIS A 205 -11.39 8.30 0.71
CA HIS A 205 -10.65 7.20 1.34
C HIS A 205 -11.67 6.22 1.91
N GLU A 206 -11.64 4.99 1.41
CA GLU A 206 -12.63 4.01 1.77
C GLU A 206 -12.17 3.16 2.97
N GLN A 207 -13.13 2.75 3.79
CA GLN A 207 -12.90 1.77 4.85
C GLN A 207 -12.46 0.43 4.24
N ALA A 208 -11.43 -0.22 4.80
CA ALA A 208 -11.18 -1.63 4.51
C ALA A 208 -12.34 -2.47 5.09
N PRO A 209 -12.99 -3.34 4.31
CA PRO A 209 -14.04 -4.20 4.86
C PRO A 209 -13.48 -5.06 6.01
N ILE A 210 -14.08 -4.94 7.19
CA ILE A 210 -13.70 -5.75 8.35
C ILE A 210 -14.39 -7.11 8.21
N THR A 211 -13.64 -8.21 8.38
CA THR A 211 -14.19 -9.56 8.34
C THR A 211 -13.93 -10.33 9.62
N ASP A 212 -14.93 -11.06 10.06
CA ASP A 212 -14.93 -11.83 11.29
C ASP A 212 -15.85 -13.07 11.12
N GLY A 213 -15.30 -14.25 11.17
CA GLY A 213 -16.08 -15.48 10.99
C GLY A 213 -16.92 -15.44 9.71
N THR A 214 -18.24 -15.36 9.86
CA THR A 214 -19.20 -15.25 8.74
C THR A 214 -19.70 -13.84 8.51
N ASP A 215 -19.17 -12.86 9.22
CA ASP A 215 -19.65 -11.49 9.22
C ASP A 215 -18.69 -10.54 8.53
N THR A 216 -19.25 -9.45 8.02
CA THR A 216 -18.53 -8.34 7.42
C THR A 216 -19.09 -7.05 7.97
N TYR A 217 -18.20 -6.13 8.32
CA TYR A 217 -18.58 -4.79 8.78
C TYR A 217 -18.12 -3.77 7.76
N MET A 218 -19.02 -2.85 7.43
CA MET A 218 -18.76 -1.83 6.41
C MET A 218 -19.49 -0.53 6.74
N VAL A 219 -18.82 0.58 6.48
CA VAL A 219 -19.44 1.91 6.53
C VAL A 219 -20.59 2.01 5.53
N MET A 220 -21.65 2.71 5.94
CA MET A 220 -22.77 3.04 5.07
C MET A 220 -23.01 4.54 5.15
N LYS A 221 -22.95 5.24 4.02
CA LYS A 221 -23.36 6.65 3.94
C LYS A 221 -24.87 6.75 3.76
N LYS A 222 -25.49 7.62 4.54
CA LYS A 222 -26.95 7.86 4.58
C LYS A 222 -27.27 9.35 4.62
N GLY A 223 -28.57 9.68 4.65
CA GLY A 223 -29.04 11.07 4.69
C GLY A 223 -29.08 11.73 3.33
N ASN A 224 -28.64 12.97 3.23
CA ASN A 224 -28.60 13.74 1.99
C ASN A 224 -27.19 14.27 1.74
N TYR A 225 -26.75 14.18 0.49
CA TYR A 225 -25.47 14.73 0.07
C TYR A 225 -25.47 16.26 0.20
N ASN A 226 -24.47 16.79 0.90
CA ASN A 226 -24.21 18.22 0.99
C ASN A 226 -22.94 18.55 0.20
N SER A 227 -23.15 19.18 -0.96
CA SER A 227 -22.03 19.66 -1.76
C SER A 227 -21.34 20.85 -1.08
N CYS A 228 -20.03 20.81 -1.04
CA CYS A 228 -19.20 21.95 -0.67
C CYS A 228 -19.14 23.01 -1.78
N ASN A 229 -19.61 22.63 -2.97
CA ASN A 229 -19.60 23.48 -4.16
C ASN A 229 -20.92 23.34 -4.96
N PRO A 230 -22.05 23.81 -4.41
CA PRO A 230 -23.38 23.58 -4.99
C PRO A 230 -23.58 24.16 -6.40
N ALA A 231 -22.65 24.94 -6.92
CA ALA A 231 -22.76 25.59 -8.23
C ALA A 231 -21.71 25.09 -9.24
N GLY A 232 -20.88 24.09 -8.91
CA GLY A 232 -19.74 23.69 -9.74
C GLY A 232 -18.74 24.85 -9.94
N GLN A 233 -18.80 25.83 -9.09
CA GLN A 233 -17.92 27.00 -9.11
C GLN A 233 -17.17 27.04 -7.79
N TRP A 234 -15.98 26.56 -7.80
CA TRP A 234 -15.06 26.73 -6.71
C TRP A 234 -14.77 28.22 -6.54
N THR A 235 -15.66 28.90 -5.86
CA THR A 235 -15.45 30.30 -5.50
C THR A 235 -14.75 30.33 -4.14
N SER A 236 -13.61 30.99 -4.11
CA SER A 236 -12.90 31.28 -2.86
C SER A 236 -13.88 31.74 -1.77
N GLY A 237 -13.98 30.96 -0.69
CA GLY A 237 -14.77 31.32 0.47
C GLY A 237 -16.02 30.47 0.77
N ALA A 238 -16.33 29.46 -0.02
CA ALA A 238 -17.33 28.46 0.37
C ALA A 238 -16.65 27.35 1.16
N ALA A 239 -16.28 27.61 2.41
CA ALA A 239 -15.71 26.59 3.26
C ALA A 239 -16.75 25.50 3.57
N CYS A 240 -16.44 24.23 3.31
CA CYS A 240 -17.09 23.13 3.99
C CYS A 240 -16.71 23.21 5.47
N GLY A 241 -17.60 23.75 6.27
CA GLY A 241 -17.47 23.70 7.73
C GLY A 241 -18.19 22.48 8.28
N PRO A 242 -18.09 22.23 9.57
CA PRO A 242 -18.79 21.13 10.25
C PRO A 242 -20.29 21.07 9.93
N ASN A 243 -20.92 22.22 9.67
CA ASN A 243 -22.33 22.30 9.31
C ASN A 243 -22.64 21.85 7.87
N THR A 244 -21.63 21.67 7.02
CA THR A 244 -21.82 21.21 5.63
C THR A 244 -22.19 19.73 5.61
N TRP A 245 -21.70 18.96 6.57
CA TRP A 245 -21.95 17.53 6.71
C TRP A 245 -23.18 17.18 7.53
N ASN A 246 -23.91 18.15 8.08
CA ASN A 246 -24.96 17.92 9.07
C ASN A 246 -26.18 17.13 8.58
N THR A 247 -26.30 16.84 7.30
CA THR A 247 -27.37 16.02 6.72
C THR A 247 -26.88 14.72 6.09
N MET A 248 -25.56 14.52 6.02
CA MET A 248 -24.95 13.24 5.73
C MET A 248 -24.68 12.51 7.04
N GLU A 249 -24.83 11.20 7.01
CA GLU A 249 -24.64 10.33 8.16
C GLU A 249 -23.75 9.17 7.75
N TRP A 250 -22.75 8.90 8.57
CA TRP A 250 -21.92 7.71 8.47
C TRP A 250 -22.41 6.71 9.51
N THR A 251 -22.68 5.50 9.07
CA THR A 251 -23.13 4.44 9.96
C THR A 251 -22.28 3.21 9.72
N GLU A 252 -22.16 2.34 10.69
CA GLU A 252 -21.50 1.06 10.53
C GLU A 252 -22.52 -0.05 10.50
N SER A 253 -22.46 -0.91 9.48
CA SER A 253 -23.37 -2.04 9.34
C SER A 253 -22.62 -3.36 9.47
N ARG A 254 -23.23 -4.29 10.17
CA ARG A 254 -22.86 -5.70 10.11
C ARG A 254 -23.70 -6.41 9.05
N PHE A 255 -23.03 -7.13 8.19
CA PHE A 255 -23.62 -8.04 7.23
C PHE A 255 -23.23 -9.46 7.58
N SER A 256 -24.20 -10.39 7.48
CA SER A 256 -23.99 -11.82 7.75
C SER A 256 -24.41 -12.67 6.57
N TRP A 257 -23.70 -13.76 6.31
CA TRP A 257 -24.08 -14.74 5.30
C TRP A 257 -25.25 -15.58 5.78
N VAL A 258 -26.39 -15.46 5.12
CA VAL A 258 -27.61 -16.24 5.39
C VAL A 258 -28.08 -16.87 4.07
N ASN A 259 -28.10 -18.18 3.98
CA ASN A 259 -28.51 -18.91 2.76
C ASN A 259 -27.79 -18.44 1.49
N ASN A 260 -26.47 -18.24 1.55
CA ASN A 260 -25.61 -17.71 0.49
C ASN A 260 -25.95 -16.28 0.04
N GLN A 261 -26.61 -15.51 0.86
CA GLN A 261 -26.83 -14.07 0.66
C GLN A 261 -26.18 -13.29 1.78
N LEU A 262 -25.54 -12.19 1.47
CA LEU A 262 -25.00 -11.26 2.44
C LEU A 262 -26.11 -10.28 2.84
N VAL A 263 -26.57 -10.35 4.08
CA VAL A 263 -27.75 -9.65 4.60
C VAL A 263 -27.35 -8.74 5.75
N GLU A 264 -27.81 -7.50 5.73
CA GLU A 264 -27.62 -6.58 6.86
C GLU A 264 -28.31 -7.13 8.11
N ALA A 265 -27.49 -7.38 9.15
CA ALA A 265 -27.95 -7.88 10.44
C ALA A 265 -28.32 -6.73 11.39
N TRP A 266 -27.55 -5.66 11.38
CA TRP A 266 -27.81 -4.43 12.11
C TRP A 266 -27.03 -3.25 11.50
N ASN A 267 -27.46 -2.04 11.84
CA ASN A 267 -26.82 -0.79 11.49
C ASN A 267 -26.69 0.08 12.74
N PHE A 268 -25.50 0.60 13.00
CA PHE A 268 -25.19 1.50 14.10
C PHE A 268 -24.94 2.91 13.55
N GLY A 269 -25.75 3.87 13.98
CA GLY A 269 -25.52 5.29 13.70
C GLY A 269 -24.47 5.86 14.62
N THR A 270 -23.42 6.46 14.07
CA THR A 270 -22.43 7.24 14.82
C THR A 270 -22.70 8.73 14.66
N ASP A 271 -22.15 9.51 15.58
CA ASP A 271 -22.11 10.98 15.49
C ASP A 271 -20.80 11.51 14.86
N TRP A 272 -19.95 10.61 14.33
CA TRP A 272 -18.74 10.99 13.61
C TRP A 272 -19.10 11.78 12.35
N VAL A 273 -18.31 12.80 12.09
CA VAL A 273 -18.29 13.53 10.83
C VAL A 273 -16.83 13.76 10.43
N PRO A 274 -16.52 13.86 9.13
CA PRO A 274 -15.20 14.23 8.69
C PRO A 274 -14.84 15.64 9.13
N GLU A 275 -13.56 15.92 9.27
CA GLU A 275 -13.09 17.29 9.47
C GLU A 275 -13.45 18.16 8.27
N PRO A 276 -13.68 19.46 8.48
CA PRO A 276 -14.01 20.36 7.39
C PRO A 276 -12.85 20.41 6.40
N ASN A 277 -13.17 20.19 5.14
CA ASN A 277 -12.21 20.31 4.07
C ASN A 277 -11.59 21.70 4.03
N ALA A 278 -10.28 21.73 3.77
CA ALA A 278 -9.57 22.97 3.52
C ALA A 278 -9.97 23.51 2.16
N THR A 279 -10.97 24.34 2.11
CA THR A 279 -11.41 25.00 0.89
C THR A 279 -10.57 26.22 0.59
N ASP A 280 -9.26 26.10 0.47
CA ASP A 280 -8.47 27.20 -0.07
C ASP A 280 -7.87 26.83 -1.42
N PHE A 281 -8.71 26.93 -2.46
CA PHE A 281 -8.27 26.84 -3.86
C PHE A 281 -7.32 27.95 -4.30
N ASN A 282 -7.10 28.96 -3.49
CA ASN A 282 -6.15 30.03 -3.83
C ASN A 282 -4.69 29.56 -3.76
N SER A 283 -4.41 28.39 -3.20
CA SER A 283 -3.08 27.80 -3.19
C SER A 283 -2.69 27.11 -4.51
N GLY A 284 -3.62 26.92 -5.44
CA GLY A 284 -3.36 26.34 -6.76
C GLY A 284 -3.17 24.83 -6.76
N TRP A 285 -3.19 24.20 -5.61
CA TRP A 285 -3.25 22.74 -5.41
C TRP A 285 -4.36 22.49 -4.42
N GLY A 286 -5.38 21.81 -4.89
CA GLY A 286 -6.52 21.48 -4.06
C GLY A 286 -6.05 20.95 -2.73
N GLY A 287 -6.43 21.62 -1.66
CA GLY A 287 -6.31 21.06 -0.34
C GLY A 287 -7.12 19.77 -0.27
N LEU A 288 -7.64 19.43 0.88
CA LEU A 288 -8.51 18.26 1.08
C LEU A 288 -9.85 18.33 0.33
N GLU A 289 -9.98 19.24 -0.60
CA GLU A 289 -11.20 19.46 -1.34
C GLU A 289 -11.57 18.22 -2.13
N GLY A 290 -12.68 17.65 -1.76
CA GLY A 290 -13.20 16.45 -2.35
C GLY A 290 -12.60 15.14 -1.80
N TRP A 291 -11.61 15.17 -0.91
CA TRP A 291 -11.13 13.97 -0.24
C TRP A 291 -11.78 13.82 1.13
N GLU A 292 -12.60 12.82 1.26
CA GLU A 292 -13.20 12.45 2.53
C GLU A 292 -12.21 11.63 3.37
N PRO A 293 -11.98 11.99 4.65
CA PRO A 293 -11.16 11.19 5.54
C PRO A 293 -11.74 9.79 5.76
N VAL A 294 -10.86 8.84 6.01
CA VAL A 294 -11.30 7.46 6.23
C VAL A 294 -12.01 7.31 7.57
N PHE A 295 -13.27 6.91 7.53
CA PHE A 295 -13.99 6.37 8.68
C PHE A 295 -13.64 4.89 8.80
N HIS A 296 -12.88 4.50 9.83
CA HIS A 296 -12.44 3.11 9.95
C HIS A 296 -12.48 2.61 11.40
N PRO A 297 -13.48 1.79 11.73
CA PRO A 297 -13.57 1.09 13.01
C PRO A 297 -12.50 0.02 13.18
N VAL A 298 -12.47 -0.58 14.38
CA VAL A 298 -11.64 -1.75 14.66
C VAL A 298 -12.42 -2.79 15.46
N ASP A 299 -12.29 -4.05 15.08
CA ASP A 299 -12.84 -5.20 15.80
C ASP A 299 -11.84 -5.72 16.84
N ALA A 300 -12.16 -5.55 18.11
CA ALA A 300 -11.33 -6.01 19.23
C ALA A 300 -12.19 -6.33 20.46
N ASN A 301 -11.70 -7.19 21.35
CA ASN A 301 -12.34 -7.49 22.64
C ASN A 301 -13.81 -7.93 22.56
N ASN A 302 -14.24 -8.52 21.45
CA ASN A 302 -15.66 -8.87 21.11
C ASN A 302 -16.56 -7.65 20.91
N PHE A 303 -16.01 -6.49 20.65
CA PHE A 303 -16.72 -5.26 20.32
C PHE A 303 -16.18 -4.67 19.02
N LEU A 304 -17.02 -3.93 18.36
CA LEU A 304 -16.59 -3.01 17.31
C LEU A 304 -16.40 -1.63 17.95
N TYR A 305 -15.17 -1.09 17.84
CA TYR A 305 -14.89 0.27 18.27
C TYR A 305 -15.03 1.19 17.08
N VAL A 306 -15.97 2.13 17.16
CA VAL A 306 -16.40 2.96 16.03
C VAL A 306 -16.06 4.42 16.34
N PRO A 307 -15.43 5.17 15.42
CA PRO A 307 -15.18 6.59 15.61
C PRO A 307 -16.46 7.38 15.92
N GLY A 308 -16.34 8.35 16.82
CA GLY A 308 -17.40 9.28 17.19
C GLY A 308 -16.97 10.74 17.09
N ALA A 309 -17.88 11.66 17.33
CA ALA A 309 -17.61 13.09 17.37
C ALA A 309 -16.67 13.47 18.52
N SER A 310 -16.07 14.65 18.44
CA SER A 310 -15.20 15.20 19.51
C SER A 310 -14.00 14.32 19.88
N GLY A 311 -13.51 13.49 18.96
CA GLY A 311 -12.41 12.56 19.23
C GLY A 311 -12.81 11.39 20.12
N THR A 312 -14.09 11.09 20.25
CA THR A 312 -14.62 9.94 21.03
C THR A 312 -14.63 8.66 20.23
N VAL A 313 -14.85 7.54 20.93
CA VAL A 313 -15.00 6.21 20.32
C VAL A 313 -16.19 5.49 20.95
N TRP A 314 -17.10 5.01 20.11
CA TRP A 314 -18.20 4.15 20.48
C TRP A 314 -17.73 2.69 20.62
N LYS A 315 -18.11 2.02 21.70
CA LYS A 315 -17.92 0.58 21.90
C LYS A 315 -19.25 -0.11 21.61
N VAL A 316 -19.33 -0.82 20.49
CA VAL A 316 -20.56 -1.42 19.96
C VAL A 316 -20.52 -2.93 20.10
N ASP A 317 -21.55 -3.53 20.69
CA ASP A 317 -21.69 -4.98 20.78
C ASP A 317 -21.89 -5.57 19.37
N LYS A 318 -21.01 -6.46 18.96
CA LYS A 318 -20.99 -7.04 17.61
C LYS A 318 -22.21 -7.85 17.26
N ASN A 319 -22.88 -8.44 18.27
CA ASN A 319 -24.03 -9.30 18.03
C ASN A 319 -25.32 -8.48 17.83
N THR A 320 -25.44 -7.39 18.56
CA THR A 320 -26.69 -6.63 18.64
C THR A 320 -26.67 -5.28 17.94
N GLY A 321 -25.47 -4.72 17.64
CA GLY A 321 -25.32 -3.37 17.12
C GLY A 321 -25.64 -2.28 18.15
N ILE A 322 -25.78 -2.62 19.43
CA ILE A 322 -26.09 -1.68 20.49
C ILE A 322 -24.79 -1.17 21.11
N SER A 323 -24.70 0.14 21.33
CA SER A 323 -23.54 0.72 22.03
C SER A 323 -23.50 0.27 23.49
N ALA A 324 -22.39 -0.29 23.91
CA ALA A 324 -22.11 -0.60 25.32
C ALA A 324 -21.64 0.62 26.10
N SER A 325 -20.82 1.47 25.47
CA SER A 325 -20.32 2.73 26.06
C SER A 325 -19.89 3.71 24.97
N LEU A 326 -19.81 4.99 25.34
CA LEU A 326 -19.09 6.04 24.61
C LEU A 326 -17.85 6.39 25.44
N ILE A 327 -16.68 6.13 24.89
CA ILE A 327 -15.39 6.43 25.53
C ILE A 327 -14.97 7.84 25.09
N ASN A 328 -14.88 8.77 26.05
CA ASN A 328 -14.51 10.15 25.80
C ASN A 328 -13.24 10.54 26.55
N PRO A 329 -12.08 10.55 25.86
CA PRO A 329 -10.79 10.93 26.47
C PRO A 329 -10.70 12.42 26.82
N PHE A 330 -11.62 13.26 26.33
CA PHE A 330 -11.56 14.72 26.41
C PHE A 330 -12.62 15.32 27.32
N THR A 331 -13.29 14.54 28.15
CA THR A 331 -14.39 15.00 29.04
C THR A 331 -13.99 16.19 29.91
N ALA A 332 -12.72 16.28 30.32
CA ALA A 332 -12.21 17.38 31.15
C ALA A 332 -11.80 18.62 30.33
N ASN A 333 -11.81 18.54 29.00
CA ASN A 333 -11.37 19.63 28.14
C ASN A 333 -12.60 20.34 27.50
N ALA A 334 -13.03 21.44 28.13
CA ALA A 334 -14.20 22.19 27.66
C ALA A 334 -14.01 22.89 26.28
N SER A 335 -12.80 22.92 25.73
CA SER A 335 -12.58 23.48 24.39
C SER A 335 -12.82 22.47 23.26
N VAL A 336 -12.92 21.19 23.59
CA VAL A 336 -13.23 20.12 22.65
C VAL A 336 -14.74 20.08 22.39
N THR A 337 -15.12 20.20 21.14
CA THR A 337 -16.52 20.17 20.72
C THR A 337 -16.67 19.34 19.44
N PRO A 338 -17.87 18.86 19.10
CA PRO A 338 -18.10 18.14 17.85
C PRO A 338 -17.72 18.92 16.58
N GLU A 339 -17.76 20.25 16.65
CA GLU A 339 -17.51 21.11 15.49
C GLU A 339 -16.03 21.36 15.26
N ASN A 340 -15.16 21.06 16.21
CA ASN A 340 -13.75 21.42 16.12
C ASN A 340 -12.76 20.28 16.38
N THR A 341 -13.23 19.12 16.85
CA THR A 341 -12.33 18.03 17.25
C THR A 341 -12.74 16.72 16.60
N PHE A 342 -11.79 16.09 15.89
CA PHE A 342 -12.05 14.99 14.99
C PHE A 342 -11.11 13.82 15.24
N VAL A 343 -11.62 12.59 15.10
CA VAL A 343 -10.78 11.40 14.94
C VAL A 343 -10.13 11.48 13.56
N ALA A 344 -8.82 11.57 13.50
CA ALA A 344 -8.05 11.90 12.29
C ALA A 344 -7.34 10.69 11.68
N SER A 345 -7.64 9.48 12.12
CA SER A 345 -7.02 8.25 11.60
C SER A 345 -7.94 7.05 11.73
N PRO A 346 -7.74 5.98 10.95
CA PRO A 346 -8.25 4.66 11.29
C PRO A 346 -7.86 4.26 12.72
N LEU A 347 -8.72 3.47 13.36
CA LEU A 347 -8.44 2.89 14.67
C LEU A 347 -7.61 1.62 14.50
N THR A 348 -6.63 1.41 15.38
CA THR A 348 -5.78 0.22 15.39
C THR A 348 -5.85 -0.45 16.75
N ALA A 349 -6.01 -1.77 16.78
CA ALA A 349 -5.93 -2.58 18.00
C ALA A 349 -4.64 -3.37 18.04
N ASP A 350 -4.02 -3.46 19.22
CA ASP A 350 -2.92 -4.40 19.45
C ASP A 350 -3.43 -5.80 19.90
N ALA A 351 -2.52 -6.75 20.01
CA ALA A 351 -2.86 -8.12 20.43
C ALA A 351 -3.37 -8.20 21.90
N ALA A 352 -3.14 -7.17 22.71
CA ALA A 352 -3.67 -7.07 24.06
C ALA A 352 -5.05 -6.40 24.11
N GLY A 353 -5.57 -5.96 22.96
CA GLY A 353 -6.87 -5.32 22.81
C GLY A 353 -6.88 -3.84 23.16
N ASN A 354 -5.71 -3.19 23.27
CA ASN A 354 -5.66 -1.74 23.37
C ASN A 354 -5.95 -1.11 22.01
N ILE A 355 -6.67 0.00 21.99
CA ILE A 355 -7.03 0.74 20.77
C ILE A 355 -6.21 2.02 20.70
N TYR A 356 -5.67 2.33 19.53
CA TYR A 356 -4.86 3.51 19.27
C TYR A 356 -5.41 4.30 18.10
N TYR A 357 -5.43 5.64 18.22
CA TYR A 357 -5.86 6.54 17.15
C TYR A 357 -5.36 7.96 17.37
N ASN A 358 -5.39 8.75 16.30
CA ASN A 358 -4.99 10.14 16.31
C ASN A 358 -6.20 11.06 16.36
N VAL A 359 -6.07 12.20 17.04
CA VAL A 359 -7.10 13.23 17.16
C VAL A 359 -6.50 14.59 16.84
N ILE A 360 -7.28 15.38 16.09
CA ILE A 360 -6.96 16.78 15.77
C ILE A 360 -8.05 17.70 16.27
N GLN A 361 -7.66 18.85 16.84
CA GLN A 361 -8.56 19.94 17.16
C GLN A 361 -8.21 21.15 16.31
N LEU A 362 -9.11 21.55 15.45
CA LEU A 362 -8.94 22.67 14.53
C LEU A 362 -9.37 23.99 15.18
N ASN A 363 -8.74 25.08 14.78
CA ASN A 363 -9.18 26.42 15.10
C ASN A 363 -10.11 26.93 13.99
N ILE A 364 -11.41 26.70 14.16
CA ILE A 364 -12.44 26.96 13.16
C ILE A 364 -12.88 28.44 13.09
N ALA A 365 -12.20 29.36 13.78
CA ALA A 365 -12.52 30.79 13.74
C ALA A 365 -12.13 31.50 12.40
N GLY A 366 -11.69 30.77 11.41
CA GLY A 366 -11.30 31.18 10.08
C GLY A 366 -10.97 29.94 9.24
N ASN A 367 -10.08 30.08 8.23
CA ASN A 367 -9.59 28.90 7.54
C ASN A 367 -8.66 28.12 8.49
N PRO A 368 -9.06 26.91 8.95
CA PRO A 368 -8.32 26.16 9.94
C PRO A 368 -7.03 25.55 9.39
N TRP A 369 -6.83 25.54 8.08
CA TRP A 369 -5.69 24.89 7.42
C TRP A 369 -4.58 25.85 7.01
N ASN A 370 -4.94 27.07 6.61
CA ASN A 370 -4.00 28.02 6.03
C ASN A 370 -3.79 29.29 6.88
N GLN A 371 -4.74 29.63 7.75
CA GLN A 371 -4.71 30.89 8.51
C GLN A 371 -4.49 30.69 9.99
N ASN A 372 -5.00 29.61 10.55
CA ASN A 372 -4.96 29.33 11.97
C ASN A 372 -4.14 28.08 12.25
N ASP A 373 -3.35 28.13 13.31
CA ASP A 373 -2.70 26.92 13.82
C ASP A 373 -3.73 26.01 14.50
N VAL A 374 -3.42 24.71 14.57
CA VAL A 374 -4.31 23.77 15.28
C VAL A 374 -4.42 24.12 16.76
N ALA A 375 -5.62 23.97 17.33
CA ALA A 375 -5.87 24.20 18.73
C ALA A 375 -5.33 23.07 19.63
N GLY A 376 -5.23 21.85 19.08
CA GLY A 376 -4.67 20.70 19.77
C GLY A 376 -4.52 19.50 18.85
N SER A 377 -3.70 18.55 19.28
CA SER A 377 -3.52 17.28 18.55
C SER A 377 -2.99 16.21 19.50
N TRP A 378 -3.50 15.00 19.39
CA TRP A 378 -3.24 13.93 20.34
C TRP A 378 -3.15 12.56 19.71
N LEU A 379 -2.28 11.72 20.27
CA LEU A 379 -2.34 10.27 20.18
C LEU A 379 -3.10 9.76 21.40
N VAL A 380 -4.08 8.91 21.18
CA VAL A 380 -4.93 8.32 22.23
C VAL A 380 -4.70 6.81 22.28
N LYS A 381 -4.65 6.27 23.48
CA LYS A 381 -4.73 4.84 23.79
C LYS A 381 -5.96 4.60 24.65
N ILE A 382 -6.79 3.60 24.28
CA ILE A 382 -7.87 3.07 25.12
C ILE A 382 -7.51 1.64 25.48
N ALA A 383 -7.55 1.29 26.76
CA ALA A 383 -7.34 -0.08 27.24
C ALA A 383 -8.65 -0.90 27.18
N PRO A 384 -8.58 -2.25 27.27
CA PRO A 384 -9.78 -3.11 27.24
C PRO A 384 -10.82 -2.84 28.35
N ASP A 385 -10.41 -2.22 29.44
CA ASP A 385 -11.28 -1.81 30.56
C ASP A 385 -11.86 -0.39 30.38
N ASP A 386 -11.76 0.17 29.18
CA ASP A 386 -12.19 1.50 28.80
C ASP A 386 -11.39 2.66 29.46
N SER A 387 -10.33 2.36 30.24
CA SER A 387 -9.40 3.39 30.68
C SER A 387 -8.56 3.91 29.49
N PHE A 388 -8.09 5.16 29.57
CA PHE A 388 -7.37 5.76 28.45
C PHE A 388 -6.18 6.60 28.89
N ILE A 389 -5.25 6.78 27.96
CA ILE A 389 -4.09 7.67 28.06
C ILE A 389 -4.08 8.56 26.82
N VAL A 390 -3.73 9.84 27.01
CA VAL A 390 -3.66 10.84 25.95
C VAL A 390 -2.31 11.52 26.00
N ALA A 391 -1.61 11.58 24.85
CA ALA A 391 -0.36 12.32 24.70
C ALA A 391 -0.50 13.35 23.57
N THR A 392 -0.05 14.58 23.78
CA THR A 392 -0.05 15.59 22.71
C THR A 392 1.03 15.28 21.67
N PHE A 393 0.79 15.59 20.41
CA PHE A 393 1.82 15.44 19.37
C PHE A 393 3.07 16.27 19.70
N ALA A 394 2.92 17.44 20.31
CA ALA A 394 4.06 18.21 20.80
C ALA A 394 4.91 17.47 21.84
N SER A 395 4.29 16.67 22.73
CA SER A 395 5.03 15.90 23.75
C SER A 395 5.72 14.67 23.17
N ILE A 396 5.17 14.04 22.14
CA ILE A 396 5.73 12.85 21.52
C ILE A 396 6.67 13.18 20.34
N THR A 397 6.83 14.47 20.00
CA THR A 397 7.77 14.96 18.98
C THR A 397 8.74 15.98 19.61
N PRO A 398 9.50 15.61 20.65
CA PRO A 398 10.32 16.55 21.40
C PRO A 398 11.38 17.20 20.52
N GLY A 399 11.48 18.55 20.55
CA GLY A 399 12.45 19.30 19.78
C GLY A 399 12.13 19.50 18.29
N ALA A 400 11.03 18.96 17.80
CA ALA A 400 10.53 19.29 16.47
C ALA A 400 10.13 20.78 16.40
N PRO A 401 10.35 21.45 15.27
CA PRO A 401 9.87 22.82 15.09
C PRO A 401 8.35 22.86 15.30
N ALA A 402 7.88 23.80 16.11
CA ALA A 402 6.46 23.94 16.39
C ALA A 402 6.09 25.41 16.67
N GLY A 403 4.83 25.74 16.34
CA GLY A 403 4.24 27.06 16.57
C GLY A 403 4.47 28.05 15.44
N THR A 404 3.62 29.07 15.43
CA THR A 404 3.59 30.09 14.35
C THR A 404 4.74 31.09 14.40
N SER A 405 5.46 31.18 15.52
CA SER A 405 6.62 32.05 15.68
C SER A 405 7.91 31.43 15.14
N LEU A 406 7.95 30.14 14.88
CA LEU A 406 9.09 29.45 14.30
C LEU A 406 8.96 29.38 12.79
N THR A 407 10.10 29.44 12.14
CA THR A 407 10.22 29.39 10.69
C THR A 407 10.76 28.04 10.26
N CYS A 408 10.04 27.41 9.36
CA CYS A 408 10.39 26.16 8.72
C CYS A 408 10.83 26.39 7.27
N PRO A 409 11.58 25.47 6.65
CA PRO A 409 11.96 25.55 5.25
C PRO A 409 10.74 25.32 4.36
N GLY A 410 10.23 26.39 3.75
CA GLY A 410 9.18 26.26 2.74
C GLY A 410 9.69 25.69 1.43
N THR A 411 8.80 25.23 0.58
CA THR A 411 9.13 24.73 -0.75
C THR A 411 9.09 25.84 -1.79
N PHE A 412 9.80 25.64 -2.88
CA PHE A 412 9.71 26.48 -4.05
C PHE A 412 8.26 26.55 -4.58
N ALA A 413 7.56 25.43 -4.59
CA ALA A 413 6.19 25.35 -5.08
C ALA A 413 5.19 26.17 -4.25
N ASN A 414 5.46 26.34 -2.96
CA ASN A 414 4.58 27.05 -2.02
C ASN A 414 4.83 28.56 -1.98
N GLN A 415 5.76 29.09 -2.78
CA GLN A 415 6.06 30.53 -2.80
C GLN A 415 5.08 31.31 -3.69
N SER A 416 4.56 32.41 -3.16
CA SER A 416 3.75 33.35 -3.93
C SER A 416 4.30 34.79 -3.75
N PRO A 417 4.73 35.48 -4.82
CA PRO A 417 4.90 34.96 -6.18
C PRO A 417 6.04 33.94 -6.28
N GLN A 418 5.92 32.98 -7.19
CA GLN A 418 7.02 32.05 -7.46
C GLN A 418 8.26 32.79 -7.96
N PRO A 419 9.45 32.40 -7.53
CA PRO A 419 10.69 32.96 -8.06
C PRO A 419 10.82 32.77 -9.57
N ALA A 420 11.55 33.65 -10.21
CA ALA A 420 11.81 33.51 -11.64
C ALA A 420 12.74 32.34 -11.94
N PHE A 421 12.46 31.65 -13.03
CA PHE A 421 13.29 30.56 -13.53
C PHE A 421 14.45 31.07 -14.41
N PRO A 422 15.57 30.35 -14.50
CA PRO A 422 15.95 29.13 -13.77
C PRO A 422 16.20 29.43 -12.30
N TRP A 423 15.91 28.46 -11.43
CA TRP A 423 16.09 28.61 -10.01
C TRP A 423 16.95 27.48 -9.43
N PRO A 424 18.00 27.78 -8.63
CA PRO A 424 18.64 29.07 -8.43
C PRO A 424 19.20 29.65 -9.74
N PRO A 425 19.47 30.97 -9.83
CA PRO A 425 19.79 31.64 -11.10
C PRO A 425 21.13 31.21 -11.72
N SER A 426 21.94 30.45 -11.04
CA SER A 426 23.19 29.87 -11.56
C SER A 426 23.47 28.52 -10.88
N PRO A 427 24.19 27.59 -11.56
CA PRO A 427 24.54 26.28 -11.00
C PRO A 427 25.39 26.35 -9.71
N THR A 428 26.04 27.44 -9.48
CA THR A 428 26.90 27.67 -8.30
C THR A 428 26.23 28.54 -7.23
N ALA A 429 25.03 29.04 -7.49
CA ALA A 429 24.32 29.83 -6.51
C ALA A 429 23.74 28.86 -5.44
N VAL A 430 23.93 29.21 -4.19
CA VAL A 430 23.25 28.57 -3.09
C VAL A 430 21.77 28.99 -3.13
N ALA A 431 20.87 28.05 -3.15
CA ALA A 431 19.45 28.37 -3.12
C ALA A 431 19.10 29.09 -1.82
N PRO A 432 18.38 30.23 -1.89
CA PRO A 432 17.90 30.84 -0.67
C PRO A 432 16.85 29.97 -0.01
N PHE A 433 16.83 30.05 1.30
CA PHE A 433 15.81 29.47 2.11
C PHE A 433 14.48 30.22 1.92
N PHE A 434 13.40 29.51 1.63
CA PHE A 434 12.06 30.11 1.57
C PHE A 434 11.32 29.83 2.89
N PRO A 435 11.36 30.77 3.84
CA PRO A 435 10.78 30.53 5.15
C PRO A 435 9.24 30.51 5.08
N THR A 436 8.65 29.56 5.78
CA THR A 436 7.23 29.53 6.10
C THR A 436 7.05 29.38 7.60
N ALA A 437 5.86 29.70 8.14
CA ALA A 437 5.56 29.36 9.51
C ALA A 437 5.54 27.84 9.66
N CYS A 438 6.04 27.31 10.78
CA CYS A 438 5.98 25.86 11.02
C CYS A 438 4.56 25.41 11.38
N GLY A 439 3.88 26.15 12.25
CA GLY A 439 2.68 25.68 12.92
C GLY A 439 3.00 24.59 13.96
N SER A 440 1.98 24.11 14.64
CA SER A 440 2.11 23.06 15.65
C SER A 440 2.36 21.68 15.01
N GLN A 441 3.03 20.82 15.74
CA GLN A 441 3.12 19.40 15.36
C GLN A 441 1.75 18.74 15.54
N ARG A 442 1.30 18.00 14.52
CA ARG A 442 0.02 17.33 14.49
C ARG A 442 0.08 16.01 13.72
N PRO A 443 -0.91 15.11 13.87
CA PRO A 443 -0.96 13.93 13.02
C PRO A 443 -1.13 14.34 11.54
N SER A 444 -0.60 13.54 10.66
CA SER A 444 -1.09 13.50 9.30
C SER A 444 -2.44 12.78 9.28
N ILE A 445 -3.40 13.31 8.54
CA ILE A 445 -4.76 12.76 8.48
C ILE A 445 -4.73 11.43 7.71
N ASN A 446 -5.61 10.52 8.06
CA ASN A 446 -5.75 9.16 7.53
C ASN A 446 -4.59 8.18 7.84
N VAL A 447 -3.57 8.60 8.56
CA VAL A 447 -2.44 7.75 8.94
C VAL A 447 -2.82 6.88 10.13
N ALA A 448 -3.08 5.60 9.92
CA ALA A 448 -3.34 4.64 10.98
C ALA A 448 -2.07 4.39 11.82
N PRO A 449 -2.13 4.43 13.16
CA PRO A 449 -1.02 4.03 14.00
C PRO A 449 -0.72 2.53 13.85
N ALA A 450 0.55 2.14 13.62
CA ALA A 450 0.96 0.74 13.63
C ALA A 450 1.56 0.35 14.98
N VAL A 451 1.58 -0.94 15.31
CA VAL A 451 2.17 -1.45 16.55
C VAL A 451 3.24 -2.48 16.24
N SER A 452 4.36 -2.44 16.97
CA SER A 452 5.42 -3.45 16.83
C SER A 452 4.93 -4.87 17.15
N ALA A 453 5.59 -5.87 16.60
CA ALA A 453 5.21 -7.27 16.80
C ALA A 453 5.27 -7.71 18.26
N ASP A 454 6.13 -7.11 19.08
CA ASP A 454 6.22 -7.35 20.52
C ASP A 454 5.20 -6.54 21.34
N GLY A 455 4.39 -5.72 20.68
CA GLY A 455 3.38 -4.88 21.35
C GLY A 455 3.93 -3.72 22.17
N SER A 456 5.23 -3.43 22.10
CA SER A 456 5.87 -2.42 22.96
C SER A 456 5.92 -1.01 22.39
N THR A 457 5.71 -0.86 21.09
CA THR A 457 5.91 0.41 20.35
C THR A 457 4.77 0.71 19.42
N ILE A 458 4.28 1.94 19.45
CA ILE A 458 3.37 2.51 18.46
C ILE A 458 4.20 3.32 17.48
N TYR A 459 3.89 3.19 16.18
CA TYR A 459 4.42 4.02 15.12
C TYR A 459 3.32 4.88 14.53
N THR A 460 3.55 6.19 14.44
CA THR A 460 2.63 7.15 13.82
C THR A 460 3.43 8.27 13.16
N VAL A 461 2.77 9.18 12.48
CA VAL A 461 3.44 10.26 11.74
C VAL A 461 2.96 11.62 12.23
N SER A 462 3.94 12.48 12.53
CA SER A 462 3.72 13.89 12.84
C SER A 462 4.20 14.76 11.70
N ARG A 463 3.47 15.83 11.42
CA ARG A 463 3.91 16.90 10.53
C ARG A 463 3.69 18.28 11.16
N ALA A 464 4.44 19.28 10.70
CA ALA A 464 4.14 20.67 11.03
C ALA A 464 2.87 21.12 10.30
N HIS A 465 2.03 21.93 10.94
CA HIS A 465 0.70 22.27 10.41
C HIS A 465 0.78 23.01 9.08
N PHE A 466 1.66 24.00 8.97
CA PHE A 466 1.82 24.82 7.76
C PHE A 466 2.94 24.35 6.83
N ASP A 467 3.70 23.33 7.23
CA ASP A 467 4.83 22.83 6.45
C ASP A 467 4.81 21.30 6.39
N ASN A 468 4.37 20.81 5.24
CA ASN A 468 4.24 19.39 4.96
C ASN A 468 5.57 18.66 4.68
N MET A 469 6.70 19.37 4.68
CA MET A 469 8.06 18.80 4.63
C MET A 469 8.67 18.54 6.00
N VAL A 470 8.17 19.19 7.03
CA VAL A 470 8.64 18.98 8.40
C VAL A 470 7.85 17.82 9.00
N VAL A 471 8.27 16.63 8.61
CA VAL A 471 7.60 15.35 8.90
C VAL A 471 8.52 14.44 9.70
N TYR A 472 7.93 13.75 10.67
CA TYR A 472 8.60 12.76 11.51
C TYR A 472 7.80 11.46 11.56
N LEU A 473 8.46 10.34 11.28
CA LEU A 473 8.00 9.05 11.76
C LEU A 473 8.34 8.94 13.25
N LEU A 474 7.36 8.61 14.06
CA LEU A 474 7.45 8.55 15.51
C LEU A 474 7.39 7.11 16.02
N ALA A 475 8.20 6.80 17.00
CA ALA A 475 8.06 5.61 17.85
C ALA A 475 7.73 6.03 19.27
N VAL A 476 6.66 5.48 19.81
CA VAL A 476 6.08 5.84 21.11
C VAL A 476 5.86 4.58 21.93
N ASN A 477 6.10 4.63 23.23
CA ASN A 477 5.85 3.51 24.13
C ASN A 477 4.35 3.21 24.26
N THR A 478 3.95 1.96 24.09
CA THR A 478 2.55 1.55 24.29
C THR A 478 2.10 1.67 25.76
N ALA A 479 3.03 1.60 26.70
CA ALA A 479 2.71 1.60 28.11
C ALA A 479 2.15 2.96 28.60
N ASP A 480 2.79 4.06 28.21
CA ASP A 480 2.54 5.39 28.76
C ASP A 480 2.51 6.53 27.72
N LEU A 481 2.60 6.20 26.43
CA LEU A 481 2.70 7.11 25.29
C LEU A 481 3.92 8.06 25.38
N SER A 482 4.97 7.70 26.10
CA SER A 482 6.22 8.46 26.08
C SER A 482 7.00 8.24 24.77
N PRO A 483 7.70 9.25 24.24
CA PRO A 483 8.46 9.12 23.02
C PRO A 483 9.65 8.16 23.19
N LYS A 484 9.88 7.27 22.20
CA LYS A 484 11.10 6.44 22.10
C LYS A 484 12.12 7.10 21.18
N TRP A 485 11.71 7.42 19.98
CA TRP A 485 12.50 8.12 18.99
C TRP A 485 11.60 8.79 17.95
N GLN A 486 12.18 9.72 17.21
CA GLN A 486 11.57 10.35 16.03
C GLN A 486 12.59 10.38 14.90
N ALA A 487 12.15 10.06 13.70
CA ALA A 487 12.97 10.05 12.50
C ALA A 487 12.43 11.07 11.48
N SER A 488 13.22 12.10 11.19
CA SER A 488 12.85 13.08 10.18
C SER A 488 12.93 12.49 8.78
N LEU A 489 11.95 12.83 7.93
CA LEU A 489 11.96 12.54 6.50
C LEU A 489 12.74 13.57 5.68
N GLN A 490 13.28 14.58 6.33
CA GLN A 490 14.05 15.66 5.65
C GLN A 490 15.42 15.19 5.21
N ASN A 491 15.87 15.69 4.06
CA ASN A 491 17.21 15.49 3.51
C ASN A 491 17.57 14.00 3.28
N ARG A 492 16.61 13.20 2.83
CA ARG A 492 16.76 11.74 2.65
C ARG A 492 16.78 11.28 1.21
N LEU A 493 16.22 12.08 0.29
CA LEU A 493 15.99 11.69 -1.08
C LEU A 493 17.02 12.27 -2.01
N SER A 494 17.54 11.48 -2.94
CA SER A 494 18.48 11.90 -3.97
C SER A 494 17.80 12.25 -5.29
N ASP A 495 16.55 12.67 -5.23
CA ASP A 495 15.77 13.15 -6.36
C ASP A 495 16.15 14.56 -6.77
N GLY A 496 15.70 14.95 -7.96
CA GLY A 496 15.78 16.31 -8.43
C GLY A 496 17.13 16.71 -9.01
N CYS A 497 17.26 17.98 -9.23
CA CYS A 497 18.44 18.60 -9.79
C CYS A 497 18.68 19.98 -9.17
N GLY A 498 19.91 20.42 -9.18
CA GLY A 498 20.32 21.64 -8.49
C GLY A 498 19.76 22.94 -9.05
N VAL A 499 19.09 22.92 -10.21
CA VAL A 499 18.42 24.11 -10.78
C VAL A 499 17.09 23.70 -11.41
N LEU A 500 16.02 24.31 -10.94
CA LEU A 500 14.66 24.14 -11.46
C LEU A 500 14.43 24.93 -12.75
N LEU A 501 13.72 24.30 -13.67
CA LEU A 501 13.21 24.91 -14.89
C LEU A 501 11.74 24.56 -15.08
N PRO A 502 10.90 25.50 -15.54
CA PRO A 502 9.53 25.16 -15.88
C PRO A 502 9.50 24.27 -17.12
N ILE A 503 8.49 23.40 -17.22
CA ILE A 503 8.29 22.52 -18.39
C ILE A 503 8.27 23.34 -19.69
N ALA A 504 7.60 24.51 -19.68
CA ALA A 504 7.54 25.40 -20.85
C ALA A 504 8.91 25.97 -21.28
N ALA A 505 9.92 25.90 -20.44
CA ALA A 505 11.27 26.33 -20.74
C ALA A 505 12.17 25.18 -21.23
N GLN A 506 11.66 23.97 -21.35
CA GLN A 506 12.35 22.85 -21.98
C GLN A 506 12.77 23.24 -23.41
N GLY A 507 14.03 23.09 -23.72
CA GLY A 507 14.60 23.56 -24.99
C GLY A 507 15.28 24.91 -24.94
N VAL A 508 15.13 25.67 -23.87
CA VAL A 508 15.95 26.88 -23.59
C VAL A 508 17.28 26.50 -22.96
N THR A 509 17.39 25.30 -22.46
CA THR A 509 18.53 24.72 -21.79
C THR A 509 19.04 23.48 -22.49
N ASN A 510 20.24 23.06 -22.20
CA ASN A 510 20.86 21.90 -22.85
C ASN A 510 20.30 20.55 -22.40
N GLU A 511 19.48 20.55 -21.36
CA GLU A 511 18.89 19.33 -20.85
C GLU A 511 17.44 19.18 -21.35
N PRO A 512 17.06 18.02 -21.82
CA PRO A 512 15.74 17.79 -22.38
C PRO A 512 14.64 17.87 -21.33
N ASN A 513 14.94 17.84 -20.05
CA ASN A 513 13.94 17.72 -19.00
C ASN A 513 14.28 18.62 -17.81
N SER A 514 13.77 19.76 -17.74
CA SER A 514 13.66 20.67 -16.59
C SER A 514 14.91 20.94 -15.71
N CYS A 515 16.02 20.24 -15.89
CA CYS A 515 17.27 20.48 -15.18
C CYS A 515 18.25 21.28 -16.02
N LEU A 516 18.87 22.28 -15.43
CA LEU A 516 19.94 23.05 -16.07
C LEU A 516 21.22 22.19 -16.17
N PHE A 517 21.79 22.11 -17.37
CA PHE A 517 23.02 21.36 -17.61
C PHE A 517 24.16 21.77 -16.66
N GLY A 518 24.86 20.79 -16.11
CA GLY A 518 26.00 21.00 -15.22
C GLY A 518 25.65 21.32 -13.78
N THR A 519 24.38 21.23 -13.38
CA THR A 519 23.98 21.38 -11.98
C THR A 519 24.12 20.08 -11.20
N THR A 520 24.10 20.16 -9.87
CA THR A 520 24.19 19.01 -9.00
C THR A 520 22.89 18.19 -9.07
N VAL A 521 22.99 16.91 -9.40
CA VAL A 521 21.88 15.96 -9.37
C VAL A 521 21.67 15.45 -7.95
N GLY A 522 20.44 15.16 -7.59
CA GLY A 522 20.08 14.61 -6.27
C GLY A 522 19.99 15.66 -5.16
N VAL A 523 19.80 16.91 -5.52
CA VAL A 523 19.72 18.03 -4.59
C VAL A 523 18.44 18.83 -4.86
N ASP A 524 17.68 19.10 -3.81
CA ASP A 524 16.56 20.05 -3.87
C ASP A 524 17.13 21.48 -4.07
N PRO A 525 16.76 22.15 -5.14
CA PRO A 525 17.30 23.49 -5.43
C PRO A 525 16.79 24.57 -4.47
N THR A 526 15.75 24.29 -3.69
CA THR A 526 15.22 25.20 -2.67
C THR A 526 16.14 25.27 -1.45
N THR A 527 16.66 24.11 -1.05
CA THR A 527 17.47 23.98 0.17
C THR A 527 18.94 23.73 -0.11
N ASN A 528 19.28 23.33 -1.33
CA ASN A 528 20.60 22.87 -1.75
C ASN A 528 21.12 21.68 -0.92
N THR A 529 20.18 20.85 -0.47
CA THR A 529 20.41 19.61 0.29
C THR A 529 19.63 18.45 -0.39
N PRO A 530 19.87 17.21 -0.02
CA PRO A 530 19.03 16.10 -0.48
C PRO A 530 17.54 16.39 -0.24
N GLY A 531 16.68 15.91 -1.12
CA GLY A 531 15.24 16.13 -1.07
C GLY A 531 14.59 15.61 0.21
N SER A 532 13.47 16.17 0.59
CA SER A 532 12.70 15.81 1.79
C SER A 532 11.43 15.08 1.41
N GLY A 533 11.04 14.09 2.21
CA GLY A 533 9.71 13.50 2.13
C GLY A 533 8.64 14.51 2.53
N ASN A 534 7.56 14.52 1.79
CA ASN A 534 6.42 15.40 1.95
C ASN A 534 5.17 14.57 2.27
N VAL A 535 4.44 14.94 3.31
CA VAL A 535 3.20 14.26 3.71
C VAL A 535 2.08 15.28 3.74
N ILE A 536 1.18 15.15 2.80
CA ILE A 536 -0.06 15.94 2.70
C ILE A 536 -1.19 15.24 3.43
N ASP A 537 -2.27 15.95 3.70
CA ASP A 537 -3.42 15.38 4.41
C ASP A 537 -4.32 14.51 3.52
N LEU A 538 -4.04 14.46 2.23
CA LEU A 538 -4.59 13.47 1.30
C LEU A 538 -3.83 12.13 1.36
N ALA A 539 -2.91 11.97 2.31
CA ALA A 539 -2.06 10.79 2.41
C ALA A 539 -2.88 9.51 2.54
N SER A 540 -2.52 8.52 1.75
CA SER A 540 -3.08 7.18 1.80
C SER A 540 -2.14 6.18 2.47
N SER A 541 -0.97 6.63 2.90
CA SER A 541 0.05 5.77 3.52
C SER A 541 -0.09 5.74 5.04
N SER A 542 0.11 4.55 5.59
CA SER A 542 0.27 4.33 7.03
C SER A 542 1.59 3.59 7.30
N PRO A 543 2.22 3.77 8.46
CA PRO A 543 3.40 2.98 8.83
C PRO A 543 3.10 1.49 8.77
N THR A 544 4.02 0.71 8.21
CA THR A 544 3.96 -0.75 8.20
C THR A 544 5.20 -1.30 8.88
N VAL A 545 5.02 -2.22 9.82
CA VAL A 545 6.11 -2.87 10.53
C VAL A 545 6.49 -4.16 9.81
N LEU A 546 7.73 -4.23 9.35
CA LEU A 546 8.25 -5.39 8.64
C LEU A 546 8.70 -6.50 9.61
N PRO A 547 8.80 -7.76 9.16
CA PRO A 547 9.20 -8.90 10.01
C PRO A 547 10.59 -8.76 10.66
N ASP A 548 11.48 -7.97 10.09
CA ASP A 548 12.79 -7.65 10.66
C ASP A 548 12.77 -6.48 11.67
N ALA A 549 11.57 -6.05 12.07
CA ALA A 549 11.30 -4.92 12.94
C ALA A 549 11.68 -3.55 12.33
N SER A 550 12.03 -3.47 11.06
CA SER A 550 12.11 -2.18 10.38
C SER A 550 10.72 -1.65 10.05
N ILE A 551 10.62 -0.34 9.87
CA ILE A 551 9.37 0.36 9.61
C ILE A 551 9.45 1.00 8.24
N VAL A 552 8.41 0.84 7.44
CA VAL A 552 8.26 1.53 6.17
C VAL A 552 7.09 2.49 6.20
N PHE A 553 7.22 3.59 5.44
CA PHE A 553 6.20 4.61 5.31
C PHE A 553 6.33 5.28 3.94
N GLY A 554 5.21 5.37 3.22
CA GLY A 554 5.13 6.03 1.92
C GLY A 554 4.99 7.55 2.09
N ALA A 555 5.77 8.32 1.34
CA ALA A 555 5.64 9.77 1.29
C ALA A 555 6.01 10.29 -0.09
N LEU A 556 5.46 11.43 -0.47
CA LEU A 556 5.81 12.13 -1.71
C LEU A 556 7.20 12.77 -1.57
N ASP A 557 7.85 13.07 -2.68
CA ASP A 557 8.95 14.01 -2.62
C ASP A 557 8.43 15.44 -2.47
N ASN A 558 9.24 16.24 -1.83
CA ASN A 558 8.93 17.65 -1.64
C ASN A 558 9.17 18.51 -2.90
N TYR A 559 9.85 17.94 -3.86
CA TYR A 559 10.41 18.67 -4.97
C TYR A 559 9.45 18.77 -6.15
N ASN A 560 8.78 17.68 -6.54
CA ASN A 560 7.91 17.68 -7.70
C ASN A 560 6.50 17.12 -7.46
N PHE A 561 6.20 16.55 -6.30
CA PHE A 561 4.93 15.95 -5.92
C PHE A 561 4.45 14.78 -6.79
N SER A 562 5.22 14.39 -7.78
CA SER A 562 4.84 13.32 -8.70
C SER A 562 5.62 12.03 -8.48
N ARG A 563 6.46 11.99 -7.46
CA ARG A 563 7.18 10.79 -7.06
C ARG A 563 6.88 10.45 -5.61
N GLY A 564 6.51 9.21 -5.40
CA GLY A 564 6.40 8.65 -4.08
C GLY A 564 7.67 7.88 -3.70
N HIS A 565 7.91 7.77 -2.42
CA HIS A 565 9.02 7.02 -1.87
C HIS A 565 8.56 6.19 -0.70
N LEU A 566 8.87 4.90 -0.71
CA LEU A 566 8.71 4.04 0.44
C LEU A 566 9.97 4.14 1.30
N PHE A 567 9.93 5.01 2.29
CA PHE A 567 11.02 5.18 3.26
C PHE A 567 11.12 3.97 4.17
N ARG A 568 12.34 3.55 4.48
CA ARG A 568 12.61 2.49 5.45
C ARG A 568 13.51 2.99 6.57
N PHE A 569 13.10 2.70 7.78
CA PHE A 569 13.84 2.98 9.01
C PHE A 569 14.04 1.68 9.79
N ASP A 570 15.19 1.52 10.45
CA ASP A 570 15.39 0.40 11.35
C ASP A 570 14.58 0.57 12.66
N ALA A 571 14.59 -0.45 13.52
CA ALA A 571 13.86 -0.43 14.80
C ALA A 571 14.32 0.69 15.75
N LEU A 572 15.47 1.30 15.50
CA LEU A 572 16.03 2.41 16.30
C LEU A 572 15.73 3.78 15.66
N GLY A 573 15.03 3.83 14.51
CA GLY A 573 14.72 5.06 13.79
C GLY A 573 15.82 5.56 12.86
N ASN A 574 16.87 4.77 12.61
CA ASN A 574 17.89 5.14 11.63
C ASN A 574 17.36 4.91 10.21
N TYR A 575 17.56 5.90 9.33
CA TYR A 575 17.20 5.77 7.92
C TYR A 575 18.07 4.71 7.23
N VAL A 576 17.42 3.74 6.59
CA VAL A 576 18.06 2.65 5.87
C VAL A 576 18.11 2.93 4.37
N GLY A 577 17.04 3.49 3.81
CA GLY A 577 16.91 3.79 2.39
C GLY A 577 15.46 4.06 2.00
N ALA A 578 15.23 4.25 0.70
CA ALA A 578 13.90 4.39 0.15
C ALA A 578 13.82 3.70 -1.22
N TYR A 579 12.63 3.17 -1.55
CA TYR A 579 12.29 2.73 -2.90
C TYR A 579 11.44 3.82 -3.56
N SER A 580 11.77 4.17 -4.81
CA SER A 580 11.05 5.20 -5.56
C SER A 580 9.89 4.59 -6.34
N PHE A 581 8.70 5.13 -6.18
CA PHE A 581 7.51 4.80 -6.94
C PHE A 581 6.67 6.07 -7.19
N GLY A 582 5.48 5.96 -7.77
CA GLY A 582 4.58 7.11 -7.93
C GLY A 582 3.61 7.23 -6.76
N TRP A 583 3.39 8.44 -6.26
CA TRP A 583 2.48 8.78 -5.17
C TRP A 583 2.85 8.10 -3.83
N ASP A 584 1.95 8.17 -2.83
CA ASP A 584 2.11 7.49 -1.56
C ASP A 584 1.27 6.21 -1.48
N SER A 585 1.65 5.25 -0.64
CA SER A 585 0.92 3.99 -0.46
C SER A 585 1.27 3.30 0.85
N THR A 586 0.32 2.56 1.39
CA THR A 586 0.58 1.54 2.41
C THR A 586 0.89 0.23 1.70
N PRO A 587 2.07 -0.38 1.91
CA PRO A 587 2.42 -1.63 1.26
C PRO A 587 1.74 -2.83 1.91
N GLY A 588 1.57 -3.91 1.13
CA GLY A 588 1.35 -5.25 1.67
C GLY A 588 2.67 -5.96 1.97
N VAL A 589 2.67 -6.89 2.91
CA VAL A 589 3.89 -7.65 3.29
C VAL A 589 3.58 -9.14 3.29
N TRP A 590 4.22 -9.88 2.42
CA TRP A 590 4.15 -11.33 2.40
C TRP A 590 5.30 -11.94 3.20
N VAL A 591 4.96 -12.67 4.26
CA VAL A 591 5.94 -13.38 5.10
C VAL A 591 6.05 -14.82 4.62
N HIS A 592 7.24 -15.24 4.23
CA HIS A 592 7.47 -16.57 3.69
C HIS A 592 8.85 -17.11 4.04
N GLY A 593 8.93 -18.41 4.34
CA GLY A 593 10.19 -19.02 4.78
C GLY A 593 10.80 -18.27 5.97
N ASN A 594 12.03 -17.81 5.80
CA ASN A 594 12.75 -16.97 6.79
C ASN A 594 12.92 -15.53 6.31
N THR A 595 12.12 -15.08 5.36
CA THR A 595 12.21 -13.77 4.74
C THR A 595 10.82 -13.17 4.52
N PHE A 596 10.75 -12.06 3.84
CA PHE A 596 9.50 -11.40 3.46
C PHE A 596 9.68 -10.65 2.14
N SER A 597 8.56 -10.38 1.49
CA SER A 597 8.48 -9.50 0.33
C SER A 597 7.50 -8.36 0.62
N VAL A 598 7.71 -7.24 -0.04
CA VAL A 598 6.89 -6.02 0.09
C VAL A 598 6.21 -5.73 -1.23
N VAL A 599 4.89 -5.57 -1.22
CA VAL A 599 4.09 -5.31 -2.42
C VAL A 599 3.53 -3.90 -2.37
N ILE A 600 3.77 -3.14 -3.42
CA ILE A 600 3.30 -1.74 -3.54
C ILE A 600 2.67 -1.47 -4.91
N LYS A 601 1.83 -0.44 -4.98
CA LYS A 601 1.55 0.22 -6.26
C LYS A 601 2.79 0.99 -6.70
N ASP A 602 3.09 0.95 -7.98
CA ASP A 602 4.29 1.55 -8.56
C ASP A 602 3.89 2.31 -9.83
N ASN A 603 3.27 3.46 -9.63
CA ASN A 603 2.79 4.31 -10.68
C ASN A 603 3.93 5.21 -11.18
N HIS A 604 4.10 5.26 -12.50
CA HIS A 604 5.09 6.10 -13.13
C HIS A 604 4.40 7.29 -13.80
N TYR A 605 4.69 8.48 -13.32
CA TYR A 605 4.17 9.73 -13.88
C TYR A 605 5.24 10.41 -14.73
N PRO A 606 4.84 11.16 -15.79
CA PRO A 606 5.79 11.97 -16.52
C PRO A 606 6.48 12.90 -15.54
N SER A 607 7.78 13.08 -15.72
CA SER A 607 8.51 14.06 -14.92
C SER A 607 7.85 15.42 -15.11
N THR A 608 7.03 15.79 -14.15
CA THR A 608 6.46 17.14 -14.08
C THR A 608 7.57 18.14 -13.84
N ALA A 609 7.28 19.37 -13.82
CA ALA A 609 8.06 20.58 -13.80
C ALA A 609 9.55 20.51 -13.43
N TYR A 610 10.04 19.50 -12.71
CA TYR A 610 11.34 19.60 -12.04
C TYR A 610 12.23 18.38 -12.13
N CYS A 611 11.75 17.26 -12.61
CA CYS A 611 12.55 16.05 -12.74
C CYS A 611 12.99 15.84 -14.17
N SER A 612 14.27 15.62 -14.37
CA SER A 612 14.86 15.43 -15.68
C SER A 612 15.00 13.95 -16.01
N GLY A 613 14.56 13.55 -17.18
CA GLY A 613 14.76 12.19 -17.68
C GLY A 613 16.22 11.75 -17.82
N ASN A 614 17.17 12.66 -17.68
CA ASN A 614 18.59 12.35 -17.66
C ASN A 614 19.15 12.20 -16.25
N SER A 615 18.35 12.46 -15.23
CA SER A 615 18.72 12.17 -13.86
C SER A 615 18.56 10.67 -13.59
N PRO A 616 19.56 9.98 -13.02
CA PRO A 616 19.42 8.57 -12.69
C PRO A 616 18.36 8.26 -11.63
N VAL A 617 17.82 9.29 -11.00
CA VAL A 617 16.79 9.18 -9.95
C VAL A 617 15.43 9.71 -10.39
N CYS A 618 15.33 10.26 -11.60
CA CYS A 618 14.07 10.73 -12.16
C CYS A 618 13.49 9.72 -13.12
N ASP A 619 12.19 9.58 -13.13
CA ASP A 619 11.53 8.80 -14.16
C ASP A 619 11.78 9.39 -15.54
N THR A 620 12.18 8.56 -16.49
CA THR A 620 12.44 8.97 -17.87
C THR A 620 11.19 8.98 -18.74
N ALA A 621 10.03 8.63 -18.16
CA ALA A 621 8.78 8.61 -18.89
C ALA A 621 8.46 9.99 -19.47
N THR A 622 8.15 10.01 -20.74
CA THR A 622 7.68 11.22 -21.48
C THR A 622 6.15 11.26 -21.54
N SER A 623 5.51 10.26 -20.97
CA SER A 623 4.05 10.08 -20.89
C SER A 623 3.74 9.34 -19.61
N ASP A 624 2.50 9.46 -19.14
CA ASP A 624 2.00 8.67 -18.02
C ASP A 624 2.18 7.17 -18.24
N GLY A 625 2.47 6.43 -17.17
CA GLY A 625 2.76 5.01 -17.21
C GLY A 625 4.18 4.66 -17.67
N PRO A 626 4.54 3.37 -17.69
CA PRO A 626 3.68 2.26 -17.28
C PRO A 626 3.37 2.25 -15.77
N TYR A 627 2.24 1.64 -15.40
CA TYR A 627 1.78 1.51 -14.03
C TYR A 627 1.88 0.07 -13.58
N TYR A 628 2.54 -0.17 -12.45
CA TYR A 628 2.81 -1.51 -11.95
C TYR A 628 2.22 -1.75 -10.56
N ILE A 629 1.94 -3.02 -10.28
CA ILE A 629 2.04 -3.56 -8.92
C ILE A 629 3.41 -4.22 -8.86
N THR A 630 4.24 -3.80 -7.91
CA THR A 630 5.63 -4.24 -7.78
C THR A 630 5.81 -5.01 -6.48
N GLN A 631 6.45 -6.17 -6.55
CA GLN A 631 6.95 -6.89 -5.38
C GLN A 631 8.46 -6.70 -5.25
N LEU A 632 8.88 -6.37 -4.04
CA LEU A 632 10.26 -6.16 -3.64
C LEU A 632 10.69 -7.24 -2.66
N ASP A 633 11.92 -7.70 -2.75
CA ASP A 633 12.54 -8.54 -1.72
C ASP A 633 12.80 -7.74 -0.41
N ALA A 634 13.27 -8.41 0.63
CA ALA A 634 13.62 -7.80 1.92
C ALA A 634 14.72 -6.72 1.83
N SER A 635 15.43 -6.63 0.72
CA SER A 635 16.45 -5.60 0.43
C SER A 635 15.97 -4.53 -0.54
N PHE A 636 14.68 -4.54 -0.89
CA PHE A 636 14.04 -3.64 -1.86
C PHE A 636 14.53 -3.81 -3.30
N ASN A 637 15.04 -4.98 -3.68
CA ASN A 637 15.20 -5.33 -5.08
C ASN A 637 13.88 -5.84 -5.67
N ILE A 638 13.62 -5.49 -6.92
CA ILE A 638 12.40 -5.94 -7.61
C ILE A 638 12.46 -7.45 -7.83
N GLU A 639 11.48 -8.17 -7.32
CA GLU A 639 11.26 -9.59 -7.60
C GLU A 639 10.40 -9.76 -8.85
N TRP A 640 9.30 -9.02 -8.93
CA TRP A 640 8.43 -8.98 -10.09
C TRP A 640 7.61 -7.68 -10.17
N GLN A 641 7.10 -7.40 -11.38
CA GLN A 641 6.20 -6.28 -11.65
C GLN A 641 5.04 -6.75 -12.53
N PHE A 642 3.82 -6.48 -12.12
CA PHE A 642 2.63 -6.71 -12.91
C PHE A 642 2.18 -5.42 -13.58
N GLN A 643 1.98 -5.48 -14.91
CA GLN A 643 1.43 -4.37 -15.70
C GLN A 643 0.05 -4.77 -16.25
N SER A 644 -1.00 -4.03 -15.92
CA SER A 644 -2.30 -4.20 -16.55
C SER A 644 -2.21 -3.86 -18.04
N THR A 645 -2.90 -4.65 -18.87
CA THR A 645 -3.03 -4.41 -20.31
C THR A 645 -4.37 -3.75 -20.67
N THR A 646 -5.16 -3.37 -19.70
CA THR A 646 -6.40 -2.64 -19.92
C THR A 646 -6.07 -1.20 -20.33
N ILE A 647 -6.58 -0.79 -21.47
CA ILE A 647 -6.39 0.57 -22.02
C ILE A 647 -7.70 1.06 -22.63
N ASP A 648 -7.87 2.35 -22.71
CA ASP A 648 -8.92 3.01 -23.49
C ASP A 648 -8.38 4.27 -24.20
N ALA A 649 -9.27 5.11 -24.71
CA ALA A 649 -8.86 6.30 -25.44
C ALA A 649 -8.24 7.38 -24.55
N ASP A 650 -8.66 7.44 -23.29
CA ASP A 650 -8.22 8.42 -22.31
C ASP A 650 -7.00 7.90 -21.50
N HIS A 651 -6.86 6.56 -21.41
CA HIS A 651 -5.76 5.87 -20.72
C HIS A 651 -4.95 4.98 -21.68
N PRO A 652 -4.26 5.55 -22.69
CA PRO A 652 -3.57 4.77 -23.73
C PRO A 652 -2.36 3.98 -23.21
N ASN A 653 -1.83 4.34 -22.05
CA ASN A 653 -0.69 3.68 -21.38
C ASN A 653 -1.09 2.80 -20.20
N GLY A 654 -2.40 2.61 -19.98
CA GLY A 654 -2.97 1.88 -18.85
C GLY A 654 -3.61 2.79 -17.81
N TYR A 655 -4.24 2.18 -16.84
CA TYR A 655 -4.87 2.83 -15.69
C TYR A 655 -3.95 2.80 -14.50
N GLU A 656 -4.03 3.83 -13.66
CA GLU A 656 -3.32 3.89 -12.40
C GLU A 656 -3.81 2.83 -11.40
N TRP A 657 -2.94 2.52 -10.46
CA TRP A 657 -3.29 1.74 -9.30
C TRP A 657 -3.61 2.68 -8.14
N CYS A 658 -4.89 2.93 -7.91
CA CYS A 658 -5.36 3.74 -6.78
C CYS A 658 -5.83 2.85 -5.62
N ILE A 659 -4.98 1.93 -5.21
CA ILE A 659 -5.21 1.10 -4.05
C ILE A 659 -4.56 1.72 -2.81
N ASN A 660 -5.23 1.59 -1.69
CA ASN A 660 -4.64 2.00 -0.43
C ASN A 660 -3.69 0.95 0.11
N MET A 661 -4.05 -0.35 -0.08
CA MET A 661 -3.28 -1.46 0.42
C MET A 661 -3.65 -2.73 -0.35
N PRO A 662 -2.69 -3.49 -0.87
CA PRO A 662 -2.97 -4.82 -1.40
C PRO A 662 -3.31 -5.79 -0.27
N ALA A 663 -4.20 -6.75 -0.55
CA ALA A 663 -4.43 -7.90 0.31
C ALA A 663 -3.58 -9.08 -0.15
N ILE A 664 -3.01 -9.83 0.79
CA ILE A 664 -2.11 -10.93 0.50
C ILE A 664 -2.61 -12.17 1.23
N ASP A 665 -2.80 -13.26 0.49
CA ASP A 665 -3.17 -14.53 1.07
C ASP A 665 -1.95 -15.29 1.63
N MET A 666 -2.20 -16.42 2.29
CA MET A 666 -1.13 -17.21 2.89
C MET A 666 -0.12 -17.80 1.89
N LEU A 667 -0.49 -17.90 0.62
CA LEU A 667 0.37 -18.39 -0.46
C LEU A 667 1.16 -17.28 -1.13
N GLY A 668 0.88 -16.03 -0.75
CA GLY A 668 1.46 -14.84 -1.33
C GLY A 668 0.75 -14.35 -2.57
N ASN A 669 -0.40 -14.90 -2.95
CA ASN A 669 -1.20 -14.30 -4.00
C ASN A 669 -1.65 -12.92 -3.57
N VAL A 670 -1.52 -11.96 -4.47
CA VAL A 670 -1.79 -10.55 -4.21
C VAL A 670 -3.13 -10.18 -4.87
N TYR A 671 -4.03 -9.63 -4.09
CA TYR A 671 -5.32 -9.14 -4.55
C TYR A 671 -5.33 -7.63 -4.55
N VAL A 672 -5.62 -7.04 -5.70
CA VAL A 672 -5.63 -5.58 -5.92
C VAL A 672 -6.78 -5.20 -6.85
N ASN A 673 -7.40 -4.07 -6.58
CA ASN A 673 -8.32 -3.42 -7.52
C ASN A 673 -7.61 -2.30 -8.28
N SER A 674 -8.14 -1.92 -9.42
CA SER A 674 -7.59 -0.92 -10.32
C SER A 674 -8.67 0.08 -10.73
N GLU A 675 -8.26 1.26 -11.11
CA GLU A 675 -9.16 2.27 -11.68
C GLU A 675 -9.87 1.80 -12.95
N ASP A 676 -9.36 0.77 -13.61
CA ASP A 676 -10.01 0.16 -14.78
C ASP A 676 -11.30 -0.63 -14.44
N GLY A 677 -11.69 -0.64 -13.17
CA GLY A 677 -12.90 -1.32 -12.69
C GLY A 677 -12.74 -2.82 -12.42
N ASN A 678 -11.53 -3.36 -12.52
CA ASN A 678 -11.27 -4.77 -12.27
C ASN A 678 -10.62 -4.99 -10.90
N VAL A 679 -10.88 -6.16 -10.32
CA VAL A 679 -10.04 -6.76 -9.29
C VAL A 679 -9.14 -7.82 -9.93
N TYR A 680 -7.91 -7.90 -9.45
CA TYR A 680 -6.87 -8.79 -9.97
C TYR A 680 -6.35 -9.71 -8.87
N GLU A 681 -6.02 -10.95 -9.26
CA GLU A 681 -5.25 -11.91 -8.48
C GLU A 681 -3.90 -12.11 -9.17
N LEU A 682 -2.82 -11.83 -8.46
CA LEU A 682 -1.44 -11.88 -8.98
C LEU A 682 -0.66 -12.99 -8.28
N PRO A 683 -0.07 -13.94 -9.03
CA PRO A 683 0.60 -15.10 -8.44
C PRO A 683 2.04 -14.80 -8.07
N GLN A 684 2.57 -15.53 -7.10
CA GLN A 684 3.98 -15.46 -6.67
C GLN A 684 4.97 -16.15 -7.62
N SER A 685 4.48 -16.95 -8.55
CA SER A 685 5.35 -17.76 -9.44
C SER A 685 6.04 -16.97 -10.55
N ASN A 686 5.71 -15.70 -10.74
CA ASN A 686 6.27 -14.86 -11.79
C ASN A 686 7.60 -14.22 -11.39
N THR A 687 8.39 -13.87 -12.39
CA THR A 687 9.62 -13.09 -12.24
C THR A 687 9.69 -12.03 -13.33
N GLY A 688 10.34 -10.91 -13.05
CA GLY A 688 10.42 -9.78 -13.99
C GLY A 688 9.04 -9.15 -14.27
N ILE A 689 8.88 -8.55 -15.45
CA ILE A 689 7.62 -7.91 -15.84
C ILE A 689 6.69 -8.91 -16.49
N PHE A 690 5.44 -8.99 -16.00
CA PHE A 690 4.41 -9.84 -16.59
C PHE A 690 3.07 -9.09 -16.72
N THR A 691 2.18 -9.61 -17.57
CA THR A 691 0.92 -8.97 -17.96
C THR A 691 -0.31 -9.88 -17.82
N THR A 692 -0.10 -11.13 -17.43
CA THR A 692 -1.20 -12.11 -17.30
C THR A 692 -1.41 -12.42 -15.82
N PRO A 693 -2.52 -11.97 -15.21
CA PRO A 693 -2.85 -12.33 -13.83
C PRO A 693 -3.39 -13.77 -13.76
N THR A 694 -3.42 -14.36 -12.58
CA THR A 694 -4.09 -15.64 -12.34
C THR A 694 -5.61 -15.48 -12.41
N GLY A 695 -6.13 -14.41 -11.82
CA GLY A 695 -7.55 -14.04 -11.83
C GLY A 695 -7.72 -12.58 -12.20
N LYS A 696 -8.80 -12.29 -12.91
CA LYS A 696 -9.26 -10.92 -13.23
C LYS A 696 -10.76 -10.92 -13.33
N MET A 697 -11.40 -10.00 -12.63
CA MET A 697 -12.85 -9.84 -12.69
C MET A 697 -13.23 -8.37 -12.77
N PHE A 698 -14.07 -8.04 -13.75
CA PHE A 698 -14.65 -6.71 -13.85
C PHE A 698 -15.79 -6.56 -12.83
N LEU A 699 -15.71 -5.52 -12.03
CA LEU A 699 -16.70 -5.24 -10.98
C LEU A 699 -17.70 -4.18 -11.45
N ASN A 700 -17.19 -3.02 -11.85
CA ASN A 700 -17.99 -1.88 -12.26
C ASN A 700 -17.15 -0.98 -13.18
N SER A 701 -17.68 0.16 -13.62
CA SER A 701 -16.94 1.14 -14.43
C SER A 701 -15.70 1.67 -13.68
N ALA A 702 -14.74 2.14 -14.46
CA ALA A 702 -13.58 2.85 -13.94
C ALA A 702 -13.99 4.01 -12.99
N ILE A 703 -13.26 4.19 -11.90
CA ILE A 703 -13.67 5.06 -10.79
C ILE A 703 -12.79 6.30 -10.61
N GLY A 704 -11.64 6.38 -11.27
CA GLY A 704 -10.65 7.42 -10.97
C GLY A 704 -9.96 7.20 -9.62
N ALA A 705 -9.54 8.26 -8.95
CA ALA A 705 -8.62 8.25 -7.81
C ALA A 705 -9.26 7.85 -6.47
N ALA A 706 -10.14 6.85 -6.42
CA ALA A 706 -10.67 6.33 -5.17
C ALA A 706 -9.70 5.33 -4.53
N TYR A 707 -9.37 5.55 -3.26
CA TYR A 707 -8.51 4.65 -2.49
C TYR A 707 -9.35 3.55 -1.85
N THR A 708 -9.42 2.42 -2.53
CA THR A 708 -10.31 1.29 -2.19
C THR A 708 -9.50 0.08 -1.71
N PRO A 709 -9.34 -0.11 -0.40
CA PRO A 709 -8.64 -1.27 0.13
C PRO A 709 -9.44 -2.55 -0.06
N ILE A 710 -8.73 -3.67 -0.14
CA ILE A 710 -9.28 -5.02 -0.23
C ILE A 710 -9.08 -5.75 1.10
N SER A 711 -9.99 -6.64 1.45
CA SER A 711 -9.79 -7.61 2.52
C SER A 711 -10.14 -9.03 2.07
N ILE A 712 -9.60 -10.01 2.79
CA ILE A 712 -9.85 -11.44 2.56
C ILE A 712 -10.60 -11.97 3.78
N GLY A 713 -11.69 -12.69 3.55
CA GLY A 713 -12.43 -13.35 4.62
C GLY A 713 -11.77 -14.67 5.07
N PRO A 714 -12.17 -15.21 6.22
CA PRO A 714 -11.61 -16.46 6.76
C PRO A 714 -11.87 -17.68 5.87
N ASP A 715 -12.86 -17.61 5.01
CA ASP A 715 -13.18 -18.61 4.00
C ASP A 715 -12.55 -18.33 2.64
N GLY A 716 -11.69 -17.34 2.56
CA GLY A 716 -10.98 -16.94 1.36
C GLY A 716 -11.76 -16.05 0.39
N LYS A 717 -13.01 -15.67 0.70
CA LYS A 717 -13.73 -14.71 -0.13
C LYS A 717 -13.01 -13.37 -0.15
N ILE A 718 -13.01 -12.73 -1.31
CA ILE A 718 -12.38 -11.44 -1.53
C ILE A 718 -13.45 -10.34 -1.41
N TYR A 719 -13.24 -9.44 -0.47
CA TYR A 719 -14.08 -8.26 -0.25
C TYR A 719 -13.38 -7.06 -0.86
N THR A 720 -13.95 -6.52 -1.89
CA THR A 720 -13.37 -5.43 -2.68
C THR A 720 -14.39 -4.34 -2.94
N GLN A 721 -13.93 -3.18 -3.32
CA GLN A 721 -14.79 -2.00 -3.47
C GLN A 721 -14.57 -1.35 -4.83
N ASN A 722 -15.65 -0.84 -5.38
CA ASN A 722 -15.59 -0.03 -6.58
C ASN A 722 -16.86 0.84 -6.67
N ASN A 723 -16.70 2.13 -6.95
CA ASN A 723 -17.80 3.04 -7.28
C ASN A 723 -18.91 3.09 -6.21
N GLY A 724 -18.53 3.09 -4.93
CA GLY A 724 -19.47 3.13 -3.80
C GLY A 724 -20.18 1.81 -3.51
N GLN A 725 -19.67 0.71 -4.07
CA GLN A 725 -20.22 -0.64 -3.89
C GLN A 725 -19.18 -1.58 -3.30
N LEU A 726 -19.60 -2.35 -2.31
CA LEU A 726 -18.85 -3.48 -1.79
C LEU A 726 -19.21 -4.71 -2.59
N PHE A 727 -18.23 -5.31 -3.23
CA PHE A 727 -18.36 -6.59 -3.92
C PHE A 727 -17.71 -7.70 -3.09
N VAL A 728 -18.37 -8.83 -2.99
CA VAL A 728 -17.77 -10.05 -2.46
C VAL A 728 -17.59 -11.02 -3.62
N VAL A 729 -16.34 -11.43 -3.84
CA VAL A 729 -15.95 -12.25 -4.98
C VAL A 729 -15.39 -13.59 -4.51
N GLY A 730 -15.72 -14.65 -5.23
CA GLY A 730 -15.26 -16.01 -4.91
C GLY A 730 -16.01 -17.09 -5.68
N ASN A 731 -16.11 -18.28 -5.07
CA ASN A 731 -16.81 -19.46 -5.59
C ASN A 731 -18.12 -19.74 -4.85
#